data_d8a2f822121e2f6078ee0c9132dd4451
#
_entry.id   d8a2f822121e2f6078ee0c9132dd4451
#
_cell.length_a   1.000
_cell.length_b   1.000
_cell.length_c   1.000
_cell.angle_alpha   90.00
_cell.angle_beta   90.00
_cell.angle_gamma   90.00
#
_symmetry.space_group_name_H-M   'P 1'
#
loop_
_entity.id
_entity.type
_entity.pdbx_description
1 polymer ?
#
loop_
_entity_poly.entity_id
_entity_poly.type
_entity_poly.pdbx_seq_one_letter_code
_entity_poly.pdbx_strand_id
1 'polypeptide(L)'
;VLIWGIPLPRKKQKANMNTNTFKQFVTLLVVLCGVTLWAQDRATISGTVQLSGNTPAEMISVALKGTAYSTVTNASGNYEIKNIKPGSYTLRISAVGIKAVEENITLAAGETITKNITLSESQEELDEVVIDGSKNKYKTDKPSTSLRLATPLIEVPQNIQVVSAQTLKDQQIISMSDGVIRNVSGAVKIEHWGDLYAQITMRGSQVQAFRNGFNVVSSFWGPLTEDMSFVDHIEFVKGPAGFMLSSGDPSGLYNVVTKKPTGVTKGELSMTLGSFDLYRTTMDLDGKLSEDGKLQYRLNLSAQNKGSFRPYEHNDRYVIAPVVSYQVDDNTKVTAEYNYQRANMTEVGSYYVFGTGGYATTPRNFTMTQPGLPDTQINDHSFYAMLEHRIDENWKLTAQASYFKYLQQGYSSWPTGVGPLSADTDGDGVNEELLATDEIIRNVGIWDAESTMKLGQAFINGKFQTGPVSHKILGGLDLANKTYMADWGQSHDLDTYANPFSVTNPYYGIPANGLPDFDRDTPLEQRALAAGGLMDSRYTAGYLQDELGFFENKLRLTLAGRYTYLTQSSWGGAPISDKHWTPRAGLSYSVNEHMAVYALYDQAFTPQSGIQRNGKEVKPLTGNNMEVGIKKDWFDGSWNSTVSVYRINKNNELTADPTNTSGEQYSIVFGERRAQGAEFDVRGQIVPGLNLIANYAFTESIVSEVASGVTGINKGDIVPGYSKHTANAWLSYTVQDGKLKGLGASGGFTFLGGRQTDTWSQGLDRLPDYFKLDGGLSYERGKMKLTANMFNILNRYLYSGSYYSWLNAYYWQAEAPRNLRLGIAYKF
;
A
#
# COMPACT_ATOMS: atom_id res chain seq x y z
N VAL A 1 48.66 12.50 35.85
CA VAL A 1 49.34 12.32 34.57
C VAL A 1 48.72 11.11 33.84
N LEU A 2 47.69 11.33 33.05
CA LEU A 2 47.37 10.62 31.80
C LEU A 2 46.03 11.17 31.33
N ILE A 3 46.14 11.97 30.30
CA ILE A 3 45.05 12.64 29.60
C ILE A 3 44.37 11.58 28.70
N TRP A 4 43.09 11.32 28.91
CA TRP A 4 42.23 10.64 27.94
C TRP A 4 41.48 11.69 27.15
N GLY A 5 41.83 11.78 25.85
CA GLY A 5 41.19 12.67 24.89
C GLY A 5 39.81 12.19 24.54
N ILE A 6 38.86 13.09 24.70
CA ILE A 6 37.50 12.97 24.16
C ILE A 6 37.57 13.05 22.64
N PRO A 7 37.01 12.10 21.87
CA PRO A 7 36.95 12.24 20.42
C PRO A 7 35.98 13.33 20.04
N LEU A 8 36.49 14.38 19.42
CA LEU A 8 35.69 15.43 18.74
C LEU A 8 34.74 14.80 17.74
N PRO A 9 33.55 15.39 17.52
CA PRO A 9 32.59 14.90 16.54
C PRO A 9 33.22 14.91 15.15
N ARG A 10 33.11 13.79 14.44
CA ARG A 10 33.59 13.63 13.07
C ARG A 10 32.93 14.72 12.19
N LYS A 11 33.72 15.69 11.76
CA LYS A 11 33.38 16.51 10.60
C LYS A 11 32.92 15.57 9.49
N LYS A 12 31.71 15.78 8.95
CA LYS A 12 31.24 15.14 7.72
C LYS A 12 32.35 15.36 6.68
N GLN A 13 33.11 14.32 6.37
CA GLN A 13 33.90 14.29 5.16
C GLN A 13 32.89 14.31 4.02
N LYS A 14 32.83 15.42 3.29
CA LYS A 14 32.28 15.40 1.93
C LYS A 14 32.96 14.24 1.23
N ALA A 15 32.24 13.21 0.90
CA ALA A 15 32.71 12.16 0.01
C ALA A 15 32.93 12.82 -1.35
N ASN A 16 34.12 13.38 -1.56
CA ASN A 16 34.62 13.67 -2.90
C ASN A 16 34.76 12.30 -3.57
N MET A 17 33.77 11.94 -4.35
CA MET A 17 33.87 10.78 -5.23
C MET A 17 35.11 11.01 -6.10
N ASN A 18 36.13 10.21 -5.86
CA ASN A 18 37.42 10.33 -6.54
C ASN A 18 37.15 10.20 -8.06
N THR A 19 37.53 11.21 -8.82
CA THR A 19 37.35 11.25 -10.29
C THR A 19 37.92 10.01 -10.98
N ASN A 20 38.81 9.28 -10.33
CA ASN A 20 39.33 8.00 -10.79
C ASN A 20 38.32 6.85 -10.68
N THR A 21 37.49 6.82 -9.64
CA THR A 21 36.45 5.78 -9.47
C THR A 21 35.32 6.00 -10.50
N PHE A 22 34.98 7.24 -10.79
CA PHE A 22 34.01 7.56 -11.85
C PHE A 22 34.54 7.20 -13.24
N LYS A 23 35.84 7.53 -13.51
CA LYS A 23 36.49 7.11 -14.77
C LYS A 23 36.58 5.58 -14.91
N GLN A 24 36.86 4.85 -13.85
CA GLN A 24 36.88 3.39 -13.89
C GLN A 24 35.49 2.79 -14.12
N PHE A 25 34.45 3.40 -13.56
CA PHE A 25 33.06 2.97 -13.79
C PHE A 25 32.59 3.25 -15.23
N VAL A 26 32.96 4.42 -15.78
CA VAL A 26 32.68 4.80 -17.18
C VAL A 26 33.50 3.93 -18.15
N THR A 27 34.73 3.60 -17.82
CA THR A 27 35.58 2.71 -18.63
C THR A 27 35.07 1.28 -18.62
N LEU A 28 34.57 0.79 -17.50
CA LEU A 28 33.92 -0.53 -17.41
C LEU A 28 32.63 -0.57 -18.24
N LEU A 29 31.88 0.52 -18.28
CA LEU A 29 30.67 0.63 -19.10
C LEU A 29 30.98 0.67 -20.61
N VAL A 30 32.10 1.31 -21.01
CA VAL A 30 32.54 1.39 -22.41
C VAL A 30 33.17 0.08 -22.89
N VAL A 31 33.84 -0.66 -22.03
CA VAL A 31 34.41 -1.99 -22.36
C VAL A 31 33.31 -3.05 -22.52
N LEU A 32 32.17 -2.93 -21.84
CA LEU A 32 31.01 -3.81 -22.03
C LEU A 32 30.23 -3.55 -23.35
N CYS A 33 30.46 -2.41 -24.04
CA CYS A 33 29.85 -2.10 -25.33
C CYS A 33 30.66 -2.55 -26.55
N GLY A 34 31.83 -3.16 -26.35
CA GLY A 34 32.78 -3.50 -27.42
C GLY A 34 32.80 -4.99 -27.81
N VAL A 35 31.66 -5.68 -27.89
CA VAL A 35 31.58 -7.03 -28.50
C VAL A 35 31.16 -6.92 -29.96
N THR A 36 32.10 -7.18 -30.83
CA THR A 36 32.01 -7.15 -32.29
C THR A 36 30.91 -8.09 -32.81
N LEU A 37 30.02 -7.53 -33.64
CA LEU A 37 29.01 -8.18 -34.45
C LEU A 37 29.66 -9.16 -35.46
N TRP A 38 29.45 -10.44 -35.23
CA TRP A 38 29.48 -11.38 -36.31
C TRP A 38 28.09 -11.41 -36.93
N ALA A 39 27.96 -10.87 -38.13
CA ALA A 39 26.73 -10.96 -38.91
C ALA A 39 26.52 -12.43 -39.33
N GLN A 40 25.72 -13.18 -38.59
CA GLN A 40 25.10 -14.40 -39.09
C GLN A 40 23.83 -13.97 -39.84
N ASP A 41 23.62 -14.48 -41.03
CA ASP A 41 22.38 -14.32 -41.81
C ASP A 41 21.20 -14.74 -40.93
N ARG A 42 20.33 -13.82 -40.61
CA ARG A 42 19.21 -13.99 -39.67
C ARG A 42 17.94 -14.30 -40.43
N ALA A 43 17.15 -15.24 -39.93
CA ALA A 43 15.86 -15.59 -40.50
C ALA A 43 14.74 -14.65 -40.02
N THR A 44 13.64 -14.66 -40.76
CA THR A 44 12.41 -13.88 -40.45
C THR A 44 11.20 -14.81 -40.54
N ILE A 45 10.24 -14.62 -39.66
CA ILE A 45 8.91 -15.24 -39.72
C ILE A 45 7.88 -14.14 -39.86
N SER A 46 6.97 -14.26 -40.80
CA SER A 46 5.84 -13.35 -40.98
C SER A 46 4.54 -14.15 -41.22
N GLY A 47 3.41 -13.50 -41.11
CA GLY A 47 2.13 -14.14 -41.42
C GLY A 47 0.93 -13.34 -40.88
N THR A 48 -0.22 -13.97 -40.97
CA THR A 48 -1.50 -13.43 -40.48
C THR A 48 -2.09 -14.36 -39.45
N VAL A 49 -2.73 -13.76 -38.44
CA VAL A 49 -3.55 -14.48 -37.45
C VAL A 49 -4.98 -14.01 -37.59
N GLN A 50 -5.91 -14.94 -37.69
CA GLN A 50 -7.35 -14.70 -37.85
C GLN A 50 -8.11 -15.49 -36.77
N LEU A 51 -9.27 -14.98 -36.34
CA LEU A 51 -10.24 -15.73 -35.55
C LEU A 51 -11.14 -16.58 -36.45
N SER A 52 -11.84 -17.55 -35.87
CA SER A 52 -12.89 -18.32 -36.53
C SER A 52 -13.92 -17.37 -37.15
N GLY A 53 -14.01 -17.38 -38.50
CA GLY A 53 -14.86 -16.42 -39.24
C GLY A 53 -14.08 -15.40 -40.07
N ASN A 54 -12.78 -15.57 -40.28
CA ASN A 54 -11.90 -14.71 -41.09
C ASN A 54 -11.72 -13.27 -40.55
N THR A 55 -12.03 -13.05 -39.31
CA THR A 55 -11.79 -11.72 -38.68
C THR A 55 -10.31 -11.60 -38.33
N PRO A 56 -9.61 -10.51 -38.75
CA PRO A 56 -8.23 -10.29 -38.34
C PRO A 56 -8.08 -10.24 -36.81
N ALA A 57 -7.12 -10.98 -36.27
CA ALA A 57 -6.87 -11.08 -34.85
C ALA A 57 -5.76 -10.10 -34.43
N GLU A 58 -6.12 -8.94 -33.90
CA GLU A 58 -5.19 -7.91 -33.43
C GLU A 58 -4.67 -8.26 -32.02
N MET A 59 -3.41 -7.87 -31.73
CA MET A 59 -2.75 -8.00 -30.39
C MET A 59 -2.57 -9.44 -29.92
N ILE A 60 -2.55 -10.40 -30.83
CA ILE A 60 -2.23 -11.80 -30.52
C ILE A 60 -0.73 -11.95 -30.33
N SER A 61 -0.32 -12.59 -29.26
CA SER A 61 1.09 -12.88 -28.98
C SER A 61 1.57 -14.01 -29.89
N VAL A 62 2.64 -13.75 -30.64
CA VAL A 62 3.34 -14.70 -31.51
C VAL A 62 4.78 -14.80 -31.02
N ALA A 63 5.20 -15.98 -30.55
CA ALA A 63 6.51 -16.17 -29.93
C ALA A 63 7.15 -17.51 -30.35
N LEU A 64 8.46 -17.54 -30.39
CA LEU A 64 9.20 -18.81 -30.46
C LEU A 64 9.44 -19.33 -29.05
N LYS A 65 8.76 -20.41 -28.70
CA LYS A 65 8.71 -21.01 -27.35
C LYS A 65 10.12 -21.21 -26.79
N GLY A 66 10.34 -20.71 -25.56
CA GLY A 66 11.65 -20.84 -24.91
C GLY A 66 12.73 -19.86 -25.38
N THR A 67 12.39 -18.87 -26.21
CA THR A 67 13.33 -17.85 -26.69
C THR A 67 12.85 -16.43 -26.42
N ALA A 68 13.70 -15.44 -26.71
CA ALA A 68 13.33 -14.01 -26.64
C ALA A 68 12.66 -13.51 -27.96
N TYR A 69 12.44 -14.36 -28.95
CA TYR A 69 11.85 -13.97 -30.22
C TYR A 69 10.34 -13.94 -30.13
N SER A 70 9.76 -12.75 -30.06
CA SER A 70 8.32 -12.58 -30.00
C SER A 70 7.88 -11.27 -30.64
N THR A 71 6.61 -11.19 -31.00
CA THR A 71 5.91 -10.05 -31.54
C THR A 71 4.43 -10.13 -31.20
N VAL A 72 3.66 -9.11 -31.55
CA VAL A 72 2.19 -9.13 -31.51
C VAL A 72 1.63 -8.76 -32.86
N THR A 73 0.43 -9.28 -33.19
CA THR A 73 -0.26 -8.94 -34.43
C THR A 73 -0.76 -7.51 -34.41
N ASN A 74 -0.75 -6.85 -35.57
CA ASN A 74 -1.33 -5.52 -35.76
C ASN A 74 -2.85 -5.57 -36.01
N ALA A 75 -3.49 -4.42 -36.24
CA ALA A 75 -4.92 -4.30 -36.48
C ALA A 75 -5.46 -5.10 -37.70
N SER A 76 -4.60 -5.45 -38.64
CA SER A 76 -4.93 -6.33 -39.79
C SER A 76 -4.59 -7.80 -39.52
N GLY A 77 -4.22 -8.16 -38.28
CA GLY A 77 -3.80 -9.52 -37.91
C GLY A 77 -2.39 -9.92 -38.37
N ASN A 78 -1.61 -9.01 -38.96
CA ASN A 78 -0.29 -9.31 -39.47
C ASN A 78 0.75 -9.31 -38.35
N TYR A 79 1.73 -10.21 -38.43
CA TYR A 79 2.88 -10.26 -37.53
C TYR A 79 4.20 -10.49 -38.28
N GLU A 80 5.31 -10.09 -37.68
CA GLU A 80 6.65 -10.32 -38.19
C GLU A 80 7.66 -10.40 -37.03
N ILE A 81 8.46 -11.45 -37.00
CA ILE A 81 9.58 -11.67 -36.06
C ILE A 81 10.87 -11.70 -36.88
N LYS A 82 11.75 -10.73 -36.69
CA LYS A 82 13.02 -10.55 -37.41
C LYS A 82 14.22 -10.99 -36.57
N ASN A 83 15.36 -11.13 -37.22
CA ASN A 83 16.64 -11.37 -36.59
C ASN A 83 16.74 -12.69 -35.81
N ILE A 84 16.03 -13.71 -36.24
CA ILE A 84 16.01 -15.03 -35.60
C ILE A 84 17.26 -15.82 -36.02
N LYS A 85 17.92 -16.49 -35.05
CA LYS A 85 19.03 -17.41 -35.37
C LYS A 85 18.49 -18.63 -36.12
N PRO A 86 19.24 -19.19 -37.09
CA PRO A 86 18.86 -20.44 -37.72
C PRO A 86 18.71 -21.56 -36.67
N GLY A 87 17.71 -22.42 -36.85
CA GLY A 87 17.44 -23.51 -35.92
C GLY A 87 15.99 -24.00 -35.97
N SER A 88 15.69 -25.04 -35.19
CA SER A 88 14.33 -25.57 -35.05
C SER A 88 13.68 -24.96 -33.83
N TYR A 89 12.44 -24.51 -33.99
CA TYR A 89 11.68 -23.79 -32.98
C TYR A 89 10.24 -24.29 -32.94
N THR A 90 9.55 -24.03 -31.82
CA THR A 90 8.10 -24.16 -31.74
C THR A 90 7.50 -22.74 -31.76
N LEU A 91 6.81 -22.40 -32.85
CA LEU A 91 6.04 -21.18 -32.99
C LEU A 91 4.76 -21.31 -32.14
N ARG A 92 4.58 -20.45 -31.16
CA ARG A 92 3.42 -20.42 -30.28
C ARG A 92 2.64 -19.15 -30.51
N ILE A 93 1.35 -19.29 -30.76
CA ILE A 93 0.38 -18.20 -30.92
C ILE A 93 -0.61 -18.32 -29.80
N SER A 94 -0.76 -17.26 -28.98
CA SER A 94 -1.63 -17.28 -27.82
C SER A 94 -2.23 -15.92 -27.54
N ALA A 95 -3.47 -15.93 -27.02
CA ALA A 95 -4.15 -14.77 -26.48
C ALA A 95 -5.09 -15.21 -25.34
N VAL A 96 -5.55 -14.25 -24.54
CA VAL A 96 -6.50 -14.52 -23.47
C VAL A 96 -7.83 -14.98 -24.08
N GLY A 97 -8.40 -16.08 -23.58
CA GLY A 97 -9.65 -16.63 -24.09
C GLY A 97 -9.56 -17.40 -25.41
N ILE A 98 -8.35 -17.68 -25.88
CA ILE A 98 -8.13 -18.41 -27.15
C ILE A 98 -7.21 -19.61 -26.90
N LYS A 99 -7.58 -20.77 -27.44
CA LYS A 99 -6.74 -21.97 -27.37
C LYS A 99 -5.41 -21.71 -28.07
N ALA A 100 -4.29 -21.81 -27.33
CA ALA A 100 -2.97 -21.60 -27.91
C ALA A 100 -2.67 -22.60 -29.01
N VAL A 101 -2.13 -22.14 -30.15
CA VAL A 101 -1.67 -22.97 -31.26
C VAL A 101 -0.14 -23.06 -31.21
N GLU A 102 0.40 -24.27 -31.24
CA GLU A 102 1.85 -24.52 -31.30
C GLU A 102 2.19 -25.28 -32.59
N GLU A 103 3.16 -24.76 -33.34
CA GLU A 103 3.62 -25.36 -34.60
C GLU A 103 5.15 -25.46 -34.63
N ASN A 104 5.69 -26.63 -34.92
CA ASN A 104 7.13 -26.78 -35.04
C ASN A 104 7.61 -26.28 -36.41
N ILE A 105 8.63 -25.44 -36.41
CA ILE A 105 9.20 -24.79 -37.59
C ILE A 105 10.72 -24.92 -37.56
N THR A 106 11.32 -24.98 -38.75
CA THR A 106 12.79 -24.96 -38.90
C THR A 106 13.14 -23.76 -39.78
N LEU A 107 14.13 -22.98 -39.36
CA LEU A 107 14.59 -21.77 -40.03
C LEU A 107 16.03 -21.96 -40.51
N ALA A 108 16.25 -21.83 -41.83
CA ALA A 108 17.59 -21.73 -42.37
C ALA A 108 18.16 -20.30 -42.29
N ALA A 109 19.46 -20.14 -42.49
CA ALA A 109 20.12 -18.85 -42.49
C ALA A 109 19.59 -17.94 -43.60
N GLY A 110 19.14 -16.74 -43.29
CA GLY A 110 18.54 -15.76 -44.23
C GLY A 110 17.14 -16.09 -44.72
N GLU A 111 16.52 -17.13 -44.24
CA GLU A 111 15.20 -17.57 -44.69
C GLU A 111 14.08 -16.69 -44.16
N THR A 112 13.10 -16.45 -45.00
CA THR A 112 11.82 -15.84 -44.59
C THR A 112 10.69 -16.83 -44.81
N ILE A 113 10.02 -17.28 -43.75
CA ILE A 113 8.85 -18.15 -43.84
C ILE A 113 7.57 -17.38 -43.53
N THR A 114 6.48 -17.74 -44.21
CA THR A 114 5.16 -17.17 -43.94
C THR A 114 4.25 -18.24 -43.33
N LYS A 115 3.65 -17.91 -42.17
CA LYS A 115 2.74 -18.80 -41.44
C LYS A 115 1.45 -18.05 -41.11
N ASN A 116 0.35 -18.49 -41.70
CA ASN A 116 -0.99 -17.95 -41.45
C ASN A 116 -1.73 -18.92 -40.54
N ILE A 117 -2.30 -18.39 -39.44
CA ILE A 117 -2.90 -19.18 -38.36
C ILE A 117 -4.33 -18.73 -38.13
N THR A 118 -5.25 -19.69 -37.98
CA THR A 118 -6.61 -19.45 -37.57
C THR A 118 -6.79 -19.93 -36.12
N LEU A 119 -7.27 -19.05 -35.25
CA LEU A 119 -7.49 -19.33 -33.82
C LEU A 119 -8.97 -19.64 -33.59
N SER A 120 -9.26 -20.63 -32.76
CA SER A 120 -10.60 -20.91 -32.25
C SER A 120 -10.76 -20.34 -30.83
N GLU A 121 -11.95 -19.80 -30.54
CA GLU A 121 -12.27 -19.40 -29.19
C GLU A 121 -12.23 -20.60 -28.24
N SER A 122 -11.57 -20.43 -27.10
CA SER A 122 -11.56 -21.41 -26.01
C SER A 122 -12.58 -20.98 -24.97
N GLN A 123 -13.45 -21.89 -24.57
CA GLN A 123 -14.30 -21.69 -23.39
C GLN A 123 -13.54 -21.90 -22.06
N GLU A 124 -12.26 -22.24 -22.13
CA GLU A 124 -11.42 -22.40 -20.94
C GLU A 124 -10.94 -21.03 -20.45
N GLU A 125 -11.40 -20.61 -19.29
CA GLU A 125 -10.77 -19.54 -18.52
C GLU A 125 -9.39 -20.03 -18.06
N LEU A 126 -8.35 -19.62 -18.76
CA LEU A 126 -6.96 -19.99 -18.45
C LEU A 126 -6.48 -19.30 -17.18
N ASP A 127 -5.76 -20.08 -16.37
CA ASP A 127 -4.91 -19.56 -15.29
C ASP A 127 -4.04 -18.40 -15.78
N GLU A 128 -4.08 -17.33 -15.04
CA GLU A 128 -3.43 -16.06 -15.33
C GLU A 128 -1.91 -16.17 -15.37
N VAL A 129 -1.35 -16.43 -16.55
CA VAL A 129 -0.06 -15.88 -16.89
C VAL A 129 -0.34 -14.51 -17.50
N VAL A 130 -0.38 -13.48 -16.66
CA VAL A 130 -0.44 -12.10 -17.14
C VAL A 130 0.87 -11.78 -17.83
N ILE A 131 0.97 -12.16 -19.09
CA ILE A 131 1.85 -11.45 -20.02
C ILE A 131 1.09 -10.15 -20.27
N ASP A 132 1.49 -9.08 -19.58
CA ASP A 132 0.88 -7.77 -19.67
C ASP A 132 1.06 -7.20 -21.09
N GLY A 133 0.26 -7.70 -22.01
CA GLY A 133 0.03 -7.15 -23.33
C GLY A 133 -1.17 -6.22 -23.36
N SER A 134 -1.69 -5.84 -22.19
CA SER A 134 -2.81 -4.91 -22.12
C SER A 134 -2.44 -3.59 -22.78
N LYS A 135 -3.29 -3.11 -23.69
CA LYS A 135 -3.19 -1.77 -24.30
C LYS A 135 -3.08 -0.67 -23.25
N ASN A 136 -3.46 -0.97 -22.00
CA ASN A 136 -3.60 -0.01 -20.93
C ASN A 136 -2.90 -0.45 -19.62
N LYS A 137 -1.69 0.04 -19.42
CA LYS A 137 -0.89 -0.23 -18.22
C LYS A 137 -1.40 0.49 -16.95
N TYR A 138 -2.41 1.35 -17.05
CA TYR A 138 -3.00 2.11 -15.94
C TYR A 138 -4.30 1.48 -15.42
N LYS A 139 -4.84 0.47 -16.10
CA LYS A 139 -6.09 -0.20 -15.78
C LYS A 139 -5.86 -1.70 -15.58
N THR A 140 -6.64 -2.32 -14.70
CA THR A 140 -6.71 -3.75 -14.47
C THR A 140 -8.18 -4.17 -14.50
N ASP A 141 -8.51 -5.24 -15.23
CA ASP A 141 -9.90 -5.70 -15.41
C ASP A 141 -10.27 -6.83 -14.44
N LYS A 142 -9.28 -7.53 -13.90
CA LYS A 142 -9.47 -8.63 -12.94
C LYS A 142 -8.81 -8.30 -11.61
N PRO A 143 -9.41 -8.73 -10.48
CA PRO A 143 -8.74 -8.70 -9.18
C PRO A 143 -7.59 -9.70 -9.15
N SER A 144 -6.64 -9.52 -8.25
CA SER A 144 -5.63 -10.54 -7.99
C SER A 144 -6.25 -11.79 -7.34
N THR A 145 -5.57 -12.92 -7.45
CA THR A 145 -5.99 -14.17 -6.76
C THR A 145 -6.05 -14.01 -5.25
N SER A 146 -5.29 -13.07 -4.69
CA SER A 146 -5.29 -12.77 -3.26
C SER A 146 -6.59 -12.13 -2.77
N LEU A 147 -7.40 -11.51 -3.63
CA LEU A 147 -8.76 -11.09 -3.31
C LEU A 147 -9.78 -12.24 -3.34
N ARG A 148 -9.38 -13.44 -3.76
CA ARG A 148 -10.20 -14.68 -3.81
C ARG A 148 -11.38 -14.60 -4.79
N LEU A 149 -11.55 -13.49 -5.50
CA LEU A 149 -12.65 -13.26 -6.45
C LEU A 149 -12.24 -13.76 -7.85
N ALA A 150 -13.11 -14.54 -8.48
CA ALA A 150 -12.93 -15.02 -9.85
C ALA A 150 -13.64 -14.13 -10.90
N THR A 151 -14.44 -13.16 -10.46
CA THR A 151 -15.31 -12.34 -11.31
C THR A 151 -14.57 -11.05 -11.75
N PRO A 152 -14.68 -10.61 -13.02
CA PRO A 152 -14.11 -9.34 -13.47
C PRO A 152 -14.56 -8.14 -12.64
N LEU A 153 -13.68 -7.15 -12.45
CA LEU A 153 -13.95 -6.00 -11.57
C LEU A 153 -15.21 -5.21 -11.96
N ILE A 154 -15.57 -5.19 -13.25
CA ILE A 154 -16.79 -4.53 -13.74
C ILE A 154 -18.06 -5.20 -13.21
N GLU A 155 -18.01 -6.52 -13.00
CA GLU A 155 -19.16 -7.33 -12.57
C GLU A 155 -19.28 -7.44 -11.03
N VAL A 156 -18.17 -7.24 -10.29
CA VAL A 156 -18.15 -7.33 -8.82
C VAL A 156 -19.04 -6.25 -8.20
N PRO A 157 -20.01 -6.56 -7.34
CA PRO A 157 -20.88 -5.57 -6.70
C PRO A 157 -20.18 -4.82 -5.54
N GLN A 158 -19.00 -4.24 -5.81
CA GLN A 158 -18.23 -3.47 -4.83
C GLN A 158 -17.28 -2.51 -5.54
N ASN A 159 -17.02 -1.34 -4.96
CA ASN A 159 -16.00 -0.42 -5.46
C ASN A 159 -14.61 -0.95 -5.08
N ILE A 160 -13.87 -1.43 -6.07
CA ILE A 160 -12.47 -1.88 -5.95
C ILE A 160 -11.61 -1.04 -6.91
N GLN A 161 -10.58 -0.41 -6.39
CA GLN A 161 -9.66 0.43 -7.14
C GLN A 161 -8.26 -0.17 -7.12
N VAL A 162 -7.62 -0.28 -8.29
CA VAL A 162 -6.28 -0.87 -8.42
C VAL A 162 -5.27 0.20 -8.83
N VAL A 163 -4.22 0.37 -8.05
CA VAL A 163 -3.07 1.23 -8.38
C VAL A 163 -2.01 0.35 -9.03
N SER A 164 -1.89 0.44 -10.34
CA SER A 164 -1.03 -0.44 -11.14
C SER A 164 0.46 -0.15 -10.96
N ALA A 165 1.32 -1.15 -11.28
CA ALA A 165 2.78 -1.01 -11.32
C ALA A 165 3.25 0.18 -12.18
N GLN A 166 2.58 0.44 -13.31
CA GLN A 166 2.93 1.56 -14.17
C GLN A 166 2.65 2.90 -13.50
N THR A 167 1.52 3.02 -12.80
CA THR A 167 1.19 4.22 -12.01
C THR A 167 2.25 4.49 -10.93
N LEU A 168 2.64 3.44 -10.18
CA LEU A 168 3.68 3.54 -9.15
C LEU A 168 5.01 4.04 -9.73
N LYS A 169 5.41 3.50 -10.90
CA LYS A 169 6.66 3.89 -11.59
C LYS A 169 6.63 5.31 -12.16
N ASP A 170 5.55 5.71 -12.82
CA ASP A 170 5.46 7.02 -13.47
C ASP A 170 5.35 8.17 -12.47
N GLN A 171 4.71 7.92 -11.33
CA GLN A 171 4.66 8.86 -10.22
C GLN A 171 5.88 8.78 -9.30
N GLN A 172 6.85 7.89 -9.58
CA GLN A 172 8.03 7.61 -8.75
C GLN A 172 7.67 7.41 -7.26
N ILE A 173 6.62 6.64 -7.00
CA ILE A 173 6.20 6.25 -5.66
C ILE A 173 7.18 5.19 -5.14
N ILE A 174 7.81 5.43 -4.00
CA ILE A 174 8.84 4.56 -3.42
C ILE A 174 8.38 3.80 -2.17
N SER A 175 7.30 4.25 -1.51
CA SER A 175 6.69 3.59 -0.35
C SER A 175 5.19 3.84 -0.31
N MET A 176 4.48 3.14 0.58
CA MET A 176 3.03 3.35 0.81
C MET A 176 2.70 4.78 1.23
N SER A 177 3.60 5.45 1.95
CA SER A 177 3.43 6.83 2.39
C SER A 177 3.63 7.86 1.29
N ASP A 178 4.20 7.48 0.15
CA ASP A 178 4.71 8.39 -0.88
C ASP A 178 3.71 8.65 -2.00
N GLY A 179 2.48 8.99 -1.67
CA GLY A 179 1.49 9.46 -2.64
C GLY A 179 0.64 8.40 -3.31
N VAL A 180 0.63 7.14 -2.83
CA VAL A 180 -0.27 6.08 -3.34
C VAL A 180 -1.72 6.53 -3.32
N ILE A 181 -2.15 7.21 -2.26
CA ILE A 181 -3.54 7.61 -2.00
C ILE A 181 -4.11 8.55 -3.06
N ARG A 182 -3.29 9.35 -3.77
CA ARG A 182 -3.78 10.24 -4.84
C ARG A 182 -4.48 9.49 -5.98
N ASN A 183 -4.29 8.19 -6.05
CA ASN A 183 -4.83 7.34 -7.09
C ASN A 183 -6.18 6.70 -6.71
N VAL A 184 -6.73 7.03 -5.53
CA VAL A 184 -7.93 6.41 -4.97
C VAL A 184 -8.86 7.46 -4.39
N SER A 185 -10.14 7.48 -4.80
CA SER A 185 -11.11 8.43 -4.29
C SER A 185 -11.36 8.22 -2.79
N GLY A 186 -11.44 9.32 -2.05
CA GLY A 186 -11.73 9.31 -0.61
C GLY A 186 -10.62 8.78 0.29
N ALA A 187 -9.49 8.35 -0.26
CA ALA A 187 -8.34 7.95 0.53
C ALA A 187 -7.59 9.18 1.04
N VAL A 188 -7.31 9.21 2.33
CA VAL A 188 -6.57 10.28 3.00
C VAL A 188 -5.45 9.67 3.83
N LYS A 189 -4.28 10.25 3.75
CA LYS A 189 -3.17 9.98 4.63
C LYS A 189 -3.31 10.86 5.87
N ILE A 190 -3.33 10.26 7.05
CA ILE A 190 -3.40 11.00 8.30
C ILE A 190 -2.00 11.10 8.90
N GLU A 191 -1.52 10.06 9.50
CA GLU A 191 -0.23 9.98 10.16
C GLU A 191 0.61 8.87 9.55
N HIS A 192 1.93 9.07 9.39
CA HIS A 192 2.80 8.08 8.76
C HIS A 192 4.05 7.75 9.57
N TRP A 193 4.12 8.19 10.80
CA TRP A 193 5.22 7.86 11.74
C TRP A 193 6.59 7.85 11.05
N GLY A 194 6.90 8.92 10.30
CA GLY A 194 8.18 9.03 9.57
C GLY A 194 8.38 8.01 8.45
N ASP A 195 7.31 7.53 7.80
CA ASP A 195 7.32 6.45 6.82
C ASP A 195 7.52 5.05 7.45
N LEU A 196 7.30 4.91 8.77
CA LEU A 196 7.32 3.62 9.46
C LEU A 196 6.02 2.85 9.21
N TYR A 197 4.88 3.49 9.45
CA TYR A 197 3.55 2.93 9.22
C TYR A 197 2.75 3.82 8.29
N ALA A 198 1.85 3.24 7.51
CA ALA A 198 0.92 3.97 6.66
C ALA A 198 -0.48 3.95 7.28
N GLN A 199 -0.91 5.06 7.89
CA GLN A 199 -2.28 5.23 8.35
C GLN A 199 -3.11 5.84 7.24
N ILE A 200 -3.84 5.01 6.52
CA ILE A 200 -4.74 5.42 5.44
C ILE A 200 -6.17 5.32 5.96
N THR A 201 -6.94 6.38 5.77
CA THR A 201 -8.38 6.38 6.03
C THR A 201 -9.15 6.46 4.72
N MET A 202 -10.28 5.79 4.67
CA MET A 202 -11.30 5.92 3.64
C MET A 202 -12.66 5.93 4.32
N ARG A 203 -13.65 6.64 3.74
CA ARG A 203 -15.02 6.63 4.26
C ARG A 203 -15.12 6.93 5.76
N GLY A 204 -14.24 7.79 6.27
CA GLY A 204 -14.24 8.29 7.66
C GLY A 204 -13.57 7.39 8.69
N SER A 205 -12.81 6.34 8.30
CA SER A 205 -12.09 5.49 9.24
C SER A 205 -10.84 4.86 8.64
N GLN A 206 -9.96 4.38 9.51
CA GLN A 206 -8.73 3.70 9.12
C GLN A 206 -9.03 2.35 8.45
N VAL A 207 -8.41 2.13 7.30
CA VAL A 207 -8.53 0.87 6.56
C VAL A 207 -7.55 -0.18 7.05
N GLN A 208 -7.89 -1.46 6.83
CA GLN A 208 -7.03 -2.59 7.20
C GLN A 208 -5.94 -2.81 6.15
N ALA A 209 -4.72 -3.11 6.61
CA ALA A 209 -3.59 -3.44 5.75
C ALA A 209 -3.54 -4.94 5.45
N PHE A 210 -3.53 -5.29 4.16
CA PHE A 210 -3.34 -6.65 3.68
C PHE A 210 -2.11 -6.73 2.78
N ARG A 211 -1.48 -7.91 2.76
CA ARG A 211 -0.43 -8.26 1.81
C ARG A 211 -0.66 -9.69 1.31
N ASN A 212 -0.76 -9.85 -0.01
CA ASN A 212 -1.08 -11.14 -0.64
C ASN A 212 -2.31 -11.84 -0.05
N GLY A 213 -3.36 -11.07 0.32
CA GLY A 213 -4.60 -11.60 0.88
C GLY A 213 -4.58 -11.91 2.38
N PHE A 214 -3.48 -11.67 3.08
CA PHE A 214 -3.39 -11.79 4.53
C PHE A 214 -3.50 -10.43 5.22
N ASN A 215 -4.27 -10.35 6.29
CA ASN A 215 -4.29 -9.19 7.16
C ASN A 215 -2.97 -9.12 7.94
N VAL A 216 -2.14 -8.10 7.62
CA VAL A 216 -0.80 -7.94 8.19
C VAL A 216 -0.75 -6.92 9.34
N VAL A 217 -1.88 -6.46 9.82
CA VAL A 217 -1.96 -5.60 11.00
C VAL A 217 -1.65 -6.44 12.24
N SER A 218 -0.54 -6.14 12.90
CA SER A 218 -0.08 -6.82 14.12
C SER A 218 -0.38 -6.00 15.37
N SER A 219 -0.43 -4.68 15.24
CA SER A 219 -0.70 -3.72 16.30
C SER A 219 -1.64 -2.62 15.76
N PHE A 220 -2.03 -1.69 16.61
CA PHE A 220 -2.86 -0.55 16.22
C PHE A 220 -2.27 0.27 15.06
N TRP A 221 -0.93 0.37 14.99
CA TRP A 221 -0.26 1.21 14.00
C TRP A 221 -0.11 0.56 12.62
N GLY A 222 -0.15 -0.76 12.53
CA GLY A 222 -0.03 -1.50 11.26
C GLY A 222 1.36 -2.10 11.03
N PRO A 223 1.62 -2.63 9.81
CA PRO A 223 2.93 -3.17 9.43
C PRO A 223 3.91 -2.05 9.04
N LEU A 224 5.21 -2.39 8.96
CA LEU A 224 6.19 -1.55 8.27
C LEU A 224 5.71 -1.25 6.85
N THR A 225 5.79 0.01 6.42
CA THR A 225 5.40 0.40 5.05
C THR A 225 6.23 -0.36 4.02
N GLU A 226 5.55 -0.89 3.00
CA GLU A 226 6.19 -1.63 1.92
C GLU A 226 7.04 -0.71 1.05
N ASP A 227 8.23 -1.19 0.69
CA ASP A 227 9.04 -0.63 -0.38
C ASP A 227 8.46 -1.04 -1.75
N MET A 228 8.29 -0.09 -2.67
CA MET A 228 7.65 -0.35 -3.97
C MET A 228 8.52 -1.20 -4.92
N SER A 229 9.75 -1.54 -4.57
CA SER A 229 10.62 -2.39 -5.42
C SER A 229 10.05 -3.79 -5.64
N PHE A 230 9.40 -4.39 -4.62
CA PHE A 230 8.82 -5.73 -4.70
C PHE A 230 7.30 -5.75 -4.87
N VAL A 231 6.65 -4.58 -4.92
CA VAL A 231 5.20 -4.44 -5.12
C VAL A 231 4.86 -4.48 -6.60
N ASP A 232 3.88 -5.29 -6.97
CA ASP A 232 3.31 -5.33 -8.32
C ASP A 232 2.22 -4.27 -8.47
N HIS A 233 1.18 -4.34 -7.64
CA HIS A 233 0.09 -3.38 -7.60
C HIS A 233 -0.55 -3.33 -6.22
N ILE A 234 -1.44 -2.38 -6.00
CA ILE A 234 -2.15 -2.22 -4.73
C ILE A 234 -3.64 -2.14 -5.03
N GLU A 235 -4.42 -2.99 -4.37
CA GLU A 235 -5.87 -3.05 -4.49
C GLU A 235 -6.52 -2.38 -3.28
N PHE A 236 -7.41 -1.44 -3.52
CA PHE A 236 -8.21 -0.80 -2.48
C PHE A 236 -9.65 -1.30 -2.58
N VAL A 237 -10.08 -2.07 -1.59
CA VAL A 237 -11.45 -2.57 -1.48
C VAL A 237 -12.21 -1.68 -0.52
N LYS A 238 -13.24 -0.99 -1.00
CA LYS A 238 -14.00 -0.02 -0.21
C LYS A 238 -15.22 -0.66 0.42
N GLY A 239 -15.46 -0.37 1.70
CA GLY A 239 -16.49 -1.03 2.49
C GLY A 239 -15.98 -2.30 3.19
N PRO A 240 -16.82 -2.99 3.96
CA PRO A 240 -16.43 -4.05 4.91
C PRO A 240 -15.65 -5.21 4.33
N ALA A 241 -15.83 -5.57 3.06
CA ALA A 241 -15.19 -6.72 2.43
C ALA A 241 -15.31 -8.01 3.29
N GLY A 242 -16.51 -8.31 3.78
CA GLY A 242 -16.77 -9.36 4.75
C GLY A 242 -16.32 -10.76 4.35
N PHE A 243 -16.07 -11.00 3.05
CA PHE A 243 -15.51 -12.25 2.56
C PHE A 243 -13.99 -12.39 2.83
N MET A 244 -13.29 -11.30 3.15
CA MET A 244 -11.86 -11.29 3.47
C MET A 244 -11.58 -10.93 4.93
N LEU A 245 -12.31 -9.96 5.49
CA LEU A 245 -12.07 -9.46 6.84
C LEU A 245 -12.58 -10.41 7.90
N SER A 246 -11.69 -10.85 8.79
CA SER A 246 -12.07 -11.60 9.99
C SER A 246 -12.65 -10.68 11.06
N SER A 247 -12.03 -9.54 11.24
CA SER A 247 -12.46 -8.42 12.07
C SER A 247 -11.81 -7.15 11.55
N GLY A 248 -12.43 -6.01 11.79
CA GLY A 248 -11.86 -4.73 11.38
C GLY A 248 -12.93 -3.68 11.12
N ASP A 249 -12.48 -2.48 10.82
CA ASP A 249 -13.34 -1.35 10.54
C ASP A 249 -14.08 -1.53 9.20
N PRO A 250 -15.37 -1.16 9.13
CA PRO A 250 -16.17 -1.32 7.92
C PRO A 250 -15.82 -0.36 6.76
N SER A 251 -14.82 0.50 6.90
CA SER A 251 -14.42 1.44 5.85
C SER A 251 -13.69 0.78 4.67
N GLY A 252 -13.03 -0.34 4.91
CA GLY A 252 -12.37 -1.12 3.85
C GLY A 252 -10.97 -1.62 4.18
N LEU A 253 -10.28 -2.03 3.13
CA LEU A 253 -8.89 -2.49 3.21
C LEU A 253 -8.09 -2.04 1.98
N TYR A 254 -6.76 -2.04 2.12
CA TYR A 254 -5.88 -2.13 0.98
C TYR A 254 -5.11 -3.46 1.00
N ASN A 255 -4.82 -4.00 -0.18
CA ASN A 255 -4.10 -5.24 -0.36
C ASN A 255 -2.88 -4.99 -1.25
N VAL A 256 -1.69 -5.12 -0.68
CA VAL A 256 -0.43 -5.04 -1.42
C VAL A 256 -0.16 -6.39 -2.07
N VAL A 257 -0.12 -6.41 -3.39
CA VAL A 257 0.22 -7.60 -4.18
C VAL A 257 1.68 -7.53 -4.57
N THR A 258 2.44 -8.54 -4.19
CA THR A 258 3.88 -8.61 -4.48
C THR A 258 4.14 -9.24 -5.84
N LYS A 259 5.26 -8.84 -6.45
CA LYS A 259 5.69 -9.35 -7.76
C LYS A 259 5.94 -10.85 -7.73
N LYS A 260 5.43 -11.57 -8.72
CA LYS A 260 5.63 -13.01 -8.92
C LYS A 260 6.44 -13.29 -10.19
N PRO A 261 7.08 -14.48 -10.33
CA PRO A 261 7.70 -14.90 -11.57
C PRO A 261 6.70 -14.92 -12.72
N THR A 262 7.09 -14.38 -13.88
CA THR A 262 6.24 -14.36 -15.09
C THR A 262 6.67 -15.43 -16.12
N GLY A 263 7.75 -16.14 -15.86
CA GLY A 263 8.32 -17.10 -16.81
C GLY A 263 9.00 -16.46 -18.02
N VAL A 264 9.07 -15.15 -18.09
CA VAL A 264 9.76 -14.39 -19.15
C VAL A 264 11.07 -13.86 -18.57
N THR A 265 12.19 -14.22 -19.23
CA THR A 265 13.51 -13.71 -18.82
C THR A 265 13.62 -12.22 -19.16
N LYS A 266 13.67 -11.40 -18.14
CA LYS A 266 13.78 -9.93 -18.24
C LYS A 266 14.40 -9.36 -16.97
N GLY A 267 14.97 -8.18 -17.08
CA GLY A 267 15.49 -7.46 -15.93
C GLY A 267 15.32 -5.96 -16.07
N GLU A 268 15.30 -5.28 -14.93
CA GLU A 268 15.32 -3.81 -14.84
C GLU A 268 16.24 -3.40 -13.70
N LEU A 269 17.21 -2.56 -14.02
CA LEU A 269 18.04 -1.87 -13.04
C LEU A 269 17.66 -0.39 -13.07
N SER A 270 17.36 0.21 -11.93
CA SER A 270 17.06 1.62 -11.85
C SER A 270 17.84 2.32 -10.74
N MET A 271 18.15 3.59 -10.97
CA MET A 271 18.76 4.48 -10.00
C MET A 271 17.95 5.77 -9.94
N THR A 272 17.68 6.24 -8.73
CA THR A 272 16.98 7.49 -8.46
C THR A 272 17.84 8.36 -7.56
N LEU A 273 18.03 9.60 -7.98
CA LEU A 273 18.68 10.66 -7.21
C LEU A 273 17.62 11.71 -6.88
N GLY A 274 17.65 12.28 -5.69
CA GLY A 274 16.66 13.28 -5.33
C GLY A 274 17.14 14.30 -4.33
N SER A 275 16.30 15.29 -4.10
CA SER A 275 16.47 16.26 -3.03
C SER A 275 16.57 15.55 -1.69
N PHE A 276 17.22 16.18 -0.74
CA PHE A 276 17.41 15.68 0.63
C PHE A 276 18.22 14.37 0.67
N ASP A 277 19.32 14.36 -0.09
CA ASP A 277 20.26 13.24 -0.13
C ASP A 277 19.61 11.88 -0.45
N LEU A 278 18.58 11.88 -1.30
CA LEU A 278 17.96 10.64 -1.77
C LEU A 278 18.86 9.99 -2.82
N TYR A 279 19.38 8.81 -2.48
CA TYR A 279 20.09 7.89 -3.38
C TYR A 279 19.40 6.55 -3.28
N ARG A 280 18.81 6.08 -4.38
CA ARG A 280 18.08 4.82 -4.41
C ARG A 280 18.44 4.01 -5.65
N THR A 281 18.74 2.74 -5.45
CA THR A 281 18.96 1.77 -6.53
C THR A 281 18.01 0.61 -6.35
N THR A 282 17.37 0.16 -7.41
CA THR A 282 16.52 -1.04 -7.40
C THR A 282 16.88 -1.96 -8.55
N MET A 283 16.73 -3.28 -8.33
CA MET A 283 16.91 -4.30 -9.33
C MET A 283 15.73 -5.28 -9.29
N ASP A 284 15.18 -5.59 -10.46
CA ASP A 284 14.09 -6.55 -10.65
C ASP A 284 14.54 -7.56 -11.71
N LEU A 285 14.76 -8.81 -11.32
CA LEU A 285 15.17 -9.91 -12.17
C LEU A 285 14.07 -10.95 -12.22
N ASP A 286 13.67 -11.36 -13.39
CA ASP A 286 12.62 -12.34 -13.63
C ASP A 286 13.11 -13.37 -14.67
N GLY A 287 12.80 -14.64 -14.47
CA GLY A 287 13.24 -15.65 -15.42
C GLY A 287 12.95 -17.10 -15.04
N LYS A 288 13.55 -17.99 -15.78
CA LYS A 288 13.46 -19.44 -15.61
C LYS A 288 14.74 -19.96 -14.99
N LEU A 289 14.63 -20.90 -14.05
CA LEU A 289 15.75 -21.65 -13.46
C LEU A 289 15.89 -23.04 -14.11
N SER A 290 14.84 -23.58 -14.75
CA SER A 290 14.89 -24.84 -15.46
C SER A 290 14.67 -24.65 -16.96
N GLU A 291 15.21 -25.53 -17.79
CA GLU A 291 15.08 -25.46 -19.26
C GLU A 291 13.63 -25.66 -19.73
N ASP A 292 12.86 -26.49 -19.03
CA ASP A 292 11.44 -26.72 -19.29
C ASP A 292 10.55 -25.57 -18.84
N GLY A 293 11.12 -24.58 -18.12
CA GLY A 293 10.42 -23.42 -17.59
C GLY A 293 9.47 -23.70 -16.44
N LYS A 294 9.48 -24.92 -15.87
CA LYS A 294 8.67 -25.26 -14.70
C LYS A 294 9.15 -24.58 -13.43
N LEU A 295 10.47 -24.44 -13.25
CA LEU A 295 11.06 -23.71 -12.14
C LEU A 295 11.38 -22.28 -12.58
N GLN A 296 10.74 -21.31 -11.94
CA GLN A 296 10.83 -19.89 -12.25
C GLN A 296 11.24 -19.08 -11.02
N TYR A 297 11.90 -17.95 -11.23
CA TYR A 297 12.29 -17.07 -10.15
C TYR A 297 11.98 -15.61 -10.45
N ARG A 298 11.83 -14.83 -9.40
CA ARG A 298 11.92 -13.37 -9.44
C ARG A 298 12.70 -12.89 -8.24
N LEU A 299 13.61 -11.94 -8.45
CA LEU A 299 14.41 -11.34 -7.38
C LEU A 299 14.25 -9.82 -7.46
N ASN A 300 13.76 -9.22 -6.39
CA ASN A 300 13.72 -7.77 -6.25
C ASN A 300 14.69 -7.36 -5.16
N LEU A 301 15.52 -6.36 -5.48
CA LEU A 301 16.48 -5.76 -4.56
C LEU A 301 16.27 -4.26 -4.51
N SER A 302 16.47 -3.65 -3.35
CA SER A 302 16.48 -2.20 -3.17
C SER A 302 17.52 -1.79 -2.14
N ALA A 303 18.22 -0.70 -2.42
CA ALA A 303 19.07 0.00 -1.47
C ALA A 303 18.77 1.50 -1.58
N GLN A 304 18.49 2.13 -0.44
CA GLN A 304 18.13 3.53 -0.34
C GLN A 304 18.83 4.17 0.83
N ASN A 305 19.48 5.32 0.56
CA ASN A 305 19.82 6.31 1.57
C ASN A 305 18.95 7.54 1.33
N LYS A 306 18.32 8.06 2.37
CA LYS A 306 17.41 9.20 2.26
C LYS A 306 17.50 10.06 3.52
N GLY A 307 17.97 11.27 3.34
CA GLY A 307 17.89 12.31 4.35
C GLY A 307 16.50 12.96 4.37
N SER A 308 16.38 14.06 5.08
CA SER A 308 15.17 14.84 5.25
C SER A 308 15.42 16.31 4.93
N PHE A 309 14.34 17.05 4.66
CA PHE A 309 14.41 18.52 4.60
C PHE A 309 14.57 19.13 6.01
N ARG A 310 14.40 18.33 7.05
CA ARG A 310 14.72 18.67 8.43
C ARG A 310 16.16 18.23 8.75
N PRO A 311 16.92 19.00 9.50
CA PRO A 311 18.30 18.65 9.83
C PRO A 311 18.34 17.33 10.67
N TYR A 312 19.40 16.58 10.52
CA TYR A 312 19.72 15.35 11.27
C TYR A 312 18.80 14.16 11.04
N GLU A 313 17.67 14.30 10.36
CA GLU A 313 16.75 13.22 10.08
C GLU A 313 17.16 12.42 8.84
N HIS A 314 16.93 11.11 8.89
CA HIS A 314 17.15 10.19 7.77
C HIS A 314 16.24 8.95 7.87
N ASN A 315 16.11 8.22 6.75
CA ASN A 315 15.41 6.94 6.68
C ASN A 315 16.04 6.09 5.56
N ASP A 316 16.96 5.23 5.92
CA ASP A 316 17.68 4.34 5.02
C ASP A 316 16.98 2.98 4.97
N ARG A 317 16.82 2.43 3.76
CA ARG A 317 16.10 1.17 3.56
C ARG A 317 16.83 0.21 2.64
N TYR A 318 16.76 -1.07 2.97
CA TYR A 318 17.33 -2.17 2.20
C TYR A 318 16.30 -3.28 2.07
N VAL A 319 16.17 -3.84 0.86
CA VAL A 319 15.20 -4.90 0.56
C VAL A 319 15.86 -6.02 -0.21
N ILE A 320 15.51 -7.25 0.18
CA ILE A 320 15.82 -8.48 -0.55
C ILE A 320 14.53 -9.31 -0.60
N ALA A 321 14.00 -9.51 -1.82
CA ALA A 321 12.71 -10.17 -2.01
C ALA A 321 12.78 -11.23 -3.15
N PRO A 322 13.29 -12.43 -2.89
CA PRO A 322 13.25 -13.55 -3.81
C PRO A 322 11.88 -14.25 -3.80
N VAL A 323 11.45 -14.67 -4.98
CA VAL A 323 10.27 -15.50 -5.20
C VAL A 323 10.65 -16.64 -6.12
N VAL A 324 10.22 -17.85 -5.79
CA VAL A 324 10.39 -19.05 -6.61
C VAL A 324 9.02 -19.68 -6.83
N SER A 325 8.71 -20.01 -8.07
CA SER A 325 7.50 -20.76 -8.44
C SER A 325 7.90 -22.04 -9.15
N TYR A 326 7.25 -23.14 -8.79
CA TYR A 326 7.45 -24.44 -9.41
C TYR A 326 6.12 -25.02 -9.92
N GLN A 327 6.04 -25.27 -11.22
CA GLN A 327 4.92 -25.97 -11.85
C GLN A 327 5.19 -27.48 -11.71
N VAL A 328 4.54 -28.09 -10.71
CA VAL A 328 4.71 -29.53 -10.39
C VAL A 328 4.22 -30.38 -11.57
N ASP A 329 2.98 -30.10 -12.00
CA ASP A 329 2.32 -30.67 -13.17
C ASP A 329 1.40 -29.61 -13.81
N ASP A 330 0.60 -29.97 -14.83
CA ASP A 330 -0.28 -29.02 -15.55
C ASP A 330 -1.36 -28.41 -14.66
N ASN A 331 -1.64 -29.00 -13.50
CA ASN A 331 -2.70 -28.60 -12.60
C ASN A 331 -2.19 -28.01 -11.27
N THR A 332 -0.91 -28.22 -10.92
CA THR A 332 -0.39 -27.92 -9.59
C THR A 332 0.79 -26.97 -9.68
N LYS A 333 0.66 -25.80 -9.02
CA LYS A 333 1.73 -24.80 -8.89
C LYS A 333 2.00 -24.50 -7.43
N VAL A 334 3.27 -24.47 -7.08
CA VAL A 334 3.74 -24.05 -5.74
C VAL A 334 4.57 -22.79 -5.89
N THR A 335 4.32 -21.81 -5.04
CA THR A 335 5.10 -20.57 -4.98
C THR A 335 5.60 -20.34 -3.57
N ALA A 336 6.88 -20.07 -3.42
CA ALA A 336 7.52 -19.64 -2.18
C ALA A 336 8.08 -18.24 -2.35
N GLU A 337 7.85 -17.38 -1.37
CA GLU A 337 8.28 -15.99 -1.37
C GLU A 337 8.87 -15.64 -0.02
N TYR A 338 9.97 -14.91 -0.05
CA TYR A 338 10.57 -14.31 1.13
C TYR A 338 10.79 -12.82 0.88
N ASN A 339 10.40 -11.96 1.83
CA ASN A 339 10.70 -10.54 1.78
C ASN A 339 11.41 -10.15 3.09
N TYR A 340 12.56 -9.54 2.93
CA TYR A 340 13.29 -8.92 4.00
C TYR A 340 13.39 -7.42 3.74
N GLN A 341 12.96 -6.63 4.71
CA GLN A 341 13.15 -5.18 4.74
C GLN A 341 13.92 -4.78 5.99
N ARG A 342 14.97 -4.00 5.80
CA ARG A 342 15.67 -3.33 6.90
C ARG A 342 15.49 -1.83 6.77
N ALA A 343 15.16 -1.17 7.87
CA ALA A 343 15.15 0.29 7.95
C ALA A 343 16.08 0.74 9.09
N ASN A 344 16.86 1.79 8.81
CA ASN A 344 17.59 2.57 9.81
C ASN A 344 17.13 4.01 9.70
N MET A 345 16.60 4.55 10.78
CA MET A 345 15.99 5.89 10.74
C MET A 345 16.20 6.61 12.07
N THR A 346 16.06 7.91 12.04
CA THR A 346 15.98 8.71 13.27
C THR A 346 14.80 8.26 14.13
N GLU A 347 14.82 8.64 15.39
CA GLU A 347 13.77 8.33 16.36
C GLU A 347 12.40 8.73 15.84
N VAL A 348 11.40 7.91 16.13
CA VAL A 348 10.01 8.17 15.75
C VAL A 348 9.47 9.36 16.51
N GLY A 349 8.76 10.26 15.83
CA GLY A 349 8.17 11.44 16.46
C GLY A 349 8.98 12.73 16.32
N SER A 350 10.27 12.65 15.97
CA SER A 350 11.15 13.83 15.79
C SER A 350 10.60 14.86 14.78
N TYR A 351 9.84 14.40 13.80
CA TYR A 351 9.23 15.19 12.75
C TYR A 351 7.91 15.88 13.13
N TYR A 352 7.38 15.64 14.32
CA TYR A 352 6.22 16.38 14.82
C TYR A 352 6.66 17.75 15.35
N VAL A 353 5.81 18.71 15.14
CA VAL A 353 5.96 20.06 15.69
C VAL A 353 4.80 20.32 16.61
N PHE A 354 5.09 20.92 17.77
CA PHE A 354 4.11 21.27 18.79
C PHE A 354 4.12 22.77 19.03
N GLY A 355 2.95 23.33 19.31
CA GLY A 355 2.81 24.75 19.62
C GLY A 355 1.40 25.11 20.06
N THR A 356 1.27 26.14 20.86
CA THR A 356 -0.02 26.61 21.39
C THR A 356 -0.69 27.69 20.52
N GLY A 357 0.08 28.32 19.62
CA GLY A 357 -0.37 29.42 18.78
C GLY A 357 -1.13 29.03 17.49
N GLY A 358 -1.49 27.73 17.32
CA GLY A 358 -2.09 27.19 16.09
C GLY A 358 -1.13 26.40 15.23
N TYR A 359 -1.60 25.96 14.06
CA TYR A 359 -0.81 25.16 13.11
C TYR A 359 0.19 26.00 12.32
N ALA A 360 1.32 25.37 11.93
CA ALA A 360 2.34 25.91 11.04
C ALA A 360 2.94 27.25 11.50
N THR A 361 2.98 27.49 12.80
CA THR A 361 3.54 28.68 13.43
C THR A 361 5.07 28.66 13.48
N THR A 362 5.71 27.54 13.20
CA THR A 362 7.17 27.35 13.22
C THR A 362 7.73 27.10 11.83
N PRO A 363 9.04 27.24 11.63
CA PRO A 363 9.70 26.91 10.38
C PRO A 363 9.43 25.44 9.97
N ARG A 364 9.15 25.22 8.67
CA ARG A 364 8.85 23.89 8.10
C ARG A 364 9.93 22.84 8.41
N ASN A 365 11.18 23.27 8.49
CA ASN A 365 12.33 22.41 8.73
C ASN A 365 12.68 22.22 10.21
N PHE A 366 11.81 22.62 11.11
CA PHE A 366 11.99 22.33 12.54
C PHE A 366 11.95 20.81 12.79
N THR A 367 12.76 20.34 13.73
CA THR A 367 12.77 18.96 14.20
C THR A 367 13.01 18.92 15.71
N MET A 368 12.42 17.97 16.39
CA MET A 368 12.72 17.69 17.81
C MET A 368 13.89 16.71 17.97
N THR A 369 14.44 16.18 16.87
CA THR A 369 15.50 15.17 16.96
C THR A 369 16.69 15.63 17.78
N GLN A 370 17.25 14.69 18.53
CA GLN A 370 18.48 14.93 19.28
C GLN A 370 19.64 14.21 18.61
N PRO A 371 20.61 14.96 18.00
CA PRO A 371 21.83 14.36 17.51
C PRO A 371 22.60 13.60 18.62
N GLY A 372 23.06 12.40 18.28
CA GLY A 372 23.75 11.54 19.23
C GLY A 372 22.92 10.40 19.79
N LEU A 373 21.61 10.41 19.61
CA LEU A 373 20.80 9.22 19.82
C LEU A 373 21.13 8.16 18.77
N PRO A 374 21.17 6.87 19.12
CA PRO A 374 21.28 5.80 18.14
C PRO A 374 20.06 5.73 17.22
N ASP A 375 20.26 5.25 15.99
CA ASP A 375 19.19 5.04 15.02
C ASP A 375 18.15 4.03 15.54
N THR A 376 16.88 4.27 15.19
CA THR A 376 15.85 3.23 15.26
C THR A 376 16.12 2.23 14.14
N GLN A 377 16.35 0.98 14.52
CA GLN A 377 16.66 -0.14 13.63
C GLN A 377 15.47 -1.07 13.56
N ILE A 378 15.08 -1.41 12.34
CA ILE A 378 13.95 -2.30 12.07
C ILE A 378 14.39 -3.40 11.12
N ASN A 379 14.01 -4.63 11.46
CA ASN A 379 14.15 -5.81 10.60
C ASN A 379 12.78 -6.47 10.46
N ASP A 380 12.24 -6.47 9.23
CA ASP A 380 10.96 -7.06 8.90
C ASP A 380 11.17 -8.24 7.94
N HIS A 381 10.77 -9.43 8.39
CA HIS A 381 10.85 -10.67 7.64
C HIS A 381 9.45 -11.18 7.35
N SER A 382 9.15 -11.49 6.11
CA SER A 382 7.92 -12.18 5.75
C SER A 382 8.18 -13.35 4.80
N PHE A 383 7.61 -14.48 5.12
CA PHE A 383 7.67 -15.68 4.32
C PHE A 383 6.25 -16.10 3.92
N TYR A 384 6.07 -16.48 2.65
CA TYR A 384 4.82 -16.99 2.11
C TYR A 384 5.06 -18.30 1.37
N ALA A 385 4.14 -19.23 1.53
CA ALA A 385 4.02 -20.43 0.71
C ALA A 385 2.59 -20.52 0.17
N MET A 386 2.46 -20.74 -1.13
CA MET A 386 1.17 -20.85 -1.80
C MET A 386 1.15 -22.10 -2.67
N LEU A 387 0.09 -22.88 -2.53
CA LEU A 387 -0.26 -24.01 -3.39
C LEU A 387 -1.53 -23.63 -4.16
N GLU A 388 -1.48 -23.73 -5.49
CA GLU A 388 -2.62 -23.64 -6.38
C GLU A 388 -2.78 -24.99 -7.08
N HIS A 389 -3.96 -25.57 -6.95
CA HIS A 389 -4.27 -26.86 -7.56
C HIS A 389 -5.62 -26.81 -8.28
N ARG A 390 -5.60 -27.00 -9.58
CA ARG A 390 -6.81 -27.17 -10.38
C ARG A 390 -7.28 -28.61 -10.29
N ILE A 391 -8.38 -28.83 -9.57
CA ILE A 391 -8.97 -30.16 -9.38
C ILE A 391 -9.54 -30.67 -10.71
N ASP A 392 -10.26 -29.79 -11.41
CA ASP A 392 -10.78 -29.98 -12.77
C ASP A 392 -10.97 -28.61 -13.45
N GLU A 393 -11.68 -28.55 -14.57
CA GLU A 393 -11.96 -27.32 -15.34
C GLU A 393 -12.85 -26.31 -14.56
N ASN A 394 -13.55 -26.78 -13.55
CA ASN A 394 -14.52 -26.00 -12.81
C ASN A 394 -14.09 -25.69 -11.37
N TRP A 395 -13.12 -26.43 -10.81
CA TRP A 395 -12.75 -26.33 -9.41
C TRP A 395 -11.26 -26.12 -9.21
N LYS A 396 -10.92 -25.10 -8.45
CA LYS A 396 -9.54 -24.73 -8.08
C LYS A 396 -9.44 -24.59 -6.56
N LEU A 397 -8.47 -25.29 -5.98
CA LEU A 397 -8.06 -25.15 -4.59
C LEU A 397 -6.85 -24.20 -4.50
N THR A 398 -6.90 -23.24 -3.58
CA THR A 398 -5.76 -22.43 -3.19
C THR A 398 -5.52 -22.58 -1.70
N ALA A 399 -4.30 -22.94 -1.31
CA ALA A 399 -3.86 -22.98 0.07
C ALA A 399 -2.64 -22.09 0.26
N GLN A 400 -2.64 -21.28 1.29
CA GLN A 400 -1.56 -20.33 1.59
C GLN A 400 -1.19 -20.38 3.06
N ALA A 401 0.11 -20.24 3.35
CA ALA A 401 0.62 -20.05 4.69
C ALA A 401 1.61 -18.89 4.69
N SER A 402 1.66 -18.15 5.77
CA SER A 402 2.66 -17.10 5.93
C SER A 402 3.17 -16.99 7.36
N TYR A 403 4.42 -16.55 7.47
CA TYR A 403 5.10 -16.27 8.73
C TYR A 403 5.74 -14.88 8.64
N PHE A 404 5.47 -14.03 9.62
CA PHE A 404 6.05 -12.71 9.73
C PHE A 404 6.83 -12.59 11.04
N LYS A 405 7.96 -11.94 11.00
CA LYS A 405 8.76 -11.58 12.16
C LYS A 405 9.23 -10.14 11.99
N TYR A 406 8.76 -9.27 12.86
CA TYR A 406 9.15 -7.86 12.93
C TYR A 406 9.97 -7.65 14.20
N LEU A 407 11.08 -6.96 14.08
CA LEU A 407 11.96 -6.59 15.17
C LEU A 407 12.29 -5.10 15.06
N GLN A 408 12.09 -4.37 16.12
CA GLN A 408 12.44 -2.95 16.22
C GLN A 408 13.24 -2.72 17.52
N GLN A 409 14.32 -1.98 17.40
CA GLN A 409 15.04 -1.40 18.54
C GLN A 409 15.17 0.10 18.28
N GLY A 410 14.62 0.93 19.15
CA GLY A 410 14.55 2.34 18.82
C GLY A 410 14.07 3.26 19.92
N TYR A 411 13.75 4.45 19.46
CA TYR A 411 13.36 5.58 20.30
C TYR A 411 12.14 6.29 19.72
N SER A 412 11.46 7.02 20.61
CA SER A 412 10.28 7.82 20.25
C SER A 412 10.39 9.17 20.94
N SER A 413 10.29 10.27 20.19
CA SER A 413 10.42 11.64 20.71
C SER A 413 9.06 12.30 20.85
N TRP A 414 8.73 12.75 22.05
CA TRP A 414 7.51 13.49 22.36
C TRP A 414 7.84 14.59 23.37
N PRO A 415 7.13 15.74 23.38
CA PRO A 415 7.28 16.72 24.45
C PRO A 415 6.51 16.28 25.69
N THR A 416 7.04 16.60 26.87
CA THR A 416 6.34 16.52 28.15
C THR A 416 5.81 17.87 28.62
N GLY A 417 6.28 18.98 28.02
CA GLY A 417 5.81 20.33 28.23
C GLY A 417 5.86 21.14 26.95
N VAL A 418 4.83 21.98 26.71
CA VAL A 418 4.74 22.93 25.59
C VAL A 418 4.30 24.29 26.15
N GLY A 419 5.07 25.34 25.88
CA GLY A 419 4.77 26.70 26.35
C GLY A 419 3.68 27.42 25.53
N PRO A 420 3.03 28.44 26.12
CA PRO A 420 3.27 28.96 27.47
C PRO A 420 2.72 28.02 28.54
N LEU A 421 3.50 27.77 29.55
CA LEU A 421 3.10 26.98 30.71
C LEU A 421 3.45 27.74 31.98
N SER A 422 2.49 27.87 32.90
CA SER A 422 2.68 28.49 34.20
C SER A 422 2.04 27.63 35.28
N ALA A 423 2.69 27.53 36.43
CA ALA A 423 2.18 26.82 37.59
C ALA A 423 2.67 27.49 38.87
N ASP A 424 1.86 27.46 39.94
CA ASP A 424 2.26 27.83 41.29
C ASP A 424 3.21 26.75 41.82
N THR A 425 4.50 27.06 41.86
CA THR A 425 5.55 26.11 42.21
C THR A 425 5.97 26.17 43.66
N ASP A 426 5.66 27.28 44.38
CA ASP A 426 6.01 27.49 45.80
C ASP A 426 4.79 27.56 46.71
N GLY A 427 3.57 27.54 46.15
CA GLY A 427 2.33 27.47 46.92
C GLY A 427 1.85 28.83 47.43
N ASP A 428 2.35 29.94 46.88
CA ASP A 428 2.00 31.30 47.29
C ASP A 428 0.71 31.82 46.58
N GLY A 429 0.17 31.05 45.66
CA GLY A 429 -1.04 31.39 44.89
C GLY A 429 -0.77 32.22 43.65
N VAL A 430 0.49 32.43 43.28
CA VAL A 430 0.93 33.10 42.06
C VAL A 430 1.53 32.02 41.15
N ASN A 431 1.16 32.02 39.85
CA ASN A 431 1.77 31.08 38.88
C ASN A 431 3.05 31.68 38.29
N GLU A 432 4.17 30.98 38.44
CA GLU A 432 5.42 31.30 37.77
C GLU A 432 5.34 30.80 36.33
N GLU A 433 5.95 31.55 35.40
CA GLU A 433 6.16 31.09 34.03
C GLU A 433 7.20 30.00 34.02
N LEU A 434 6.80 28.77 33.67
CA LEU A 434 7.70 27.59 33.54
C LEU A 434 8.26 27.48 32.14
N LEU A 435 7.46 27.81 31.11
CA LEU A 435 7.86 27.77 29.72
C LEU A 435 7.28 28.98 28.97
N ALA A 436 8.11 29.66 28.19
CA ALA A 436 7.67 30.69 27.25
C ALA A 436 6.97 30.05 26.03
N THR A 437 6.28 30.88 25.25
CA THR A 437 5.44 30.42 24.10
C THR A 437 6.20 29.55 23.08
N ASP A 438 7.51 29.78 22.90
CA ASP A 438 8.36 29.06 21.94
C ASP A 438 9.24 27.98 22.59
N GLU A 439 8.94 27.58 23.80
CA GLU A 439 9.72 26.63 24.56
C GLU A 439 8.98 25.31 24.75
N ILE A 440 9.73 24.20 24.70
CA ILE A 440 9.24 22.84 24.94
C ILE A 440 10.22 22.08 25.82
N ILE A 441 9.70 21.07 26.54
CA ILE A 441 10.51 20.01 27.15
C ILE A 441 10.44 18.79 26.27
N ARG A 442 11.53 18.48 25.57
CA ARG A 442 11.63 17.28 24.75
C ARG A 442 11.86 16.06 25.63
N ASN A 443 11.14 15.00 25.33
CA ASN A 443 11.28 13.72 25.99
C ASN A 443 11.59 12.65 24.93
N VAL A 444 12.42 11.70 25.31
CA VAL A 444 12.72 10.50 24.49
C VAL A 444 12.29 9.29 25.28
N GLY A 445 11.38 8.51 24.71
CA GLY A 445 10.99 7.19 25.21
C GLY A 445 11.69 6.08 24.46
N ILE A 446 11.89 4.95 25.11
CA ILE A 446 12.27 3.71 24.43
C ILE A 446 11.11 3.23 23.55
N TRP A 447 11.40 2.67 22.39
CA TRP A 447 10.42 1.93 21.59
C TRP A 447 11.07 0.70 20.96
N ASP A 448 11.28 -0.30 21.81
CA ASP A 448 11.69 -1.63 21.35
C ASP A 448 10.43 -2.47 21.12
N ALA A 449 10.32 -3.14 19.98
CA ALA A 449 9.13 -3.93 19.66
C ALA A 449 9.46 -5.21 18.91
N GLU A 450 8.63 -6.22 19.12
CA GLU A 450 8.66 -7.47 18.39
C GLU A 450 7.24 -7.88 18.01
N SER A 451 7.08 -8.38 16.78
CA SER A 451 5.83 -9.03 16.36
C SER A 451 6.12 -10.35 15.66
N THR A 452 5.26 -11.33 15.93
CA THR A 452 5.24 -12.60 15.21
C THR A 452 3.82 -12.90 14.73
N MET A 453 3.67 -13.21 13.44
CA MET A 453 2.39 -13.61 12.87
C MET A 453 2.53 -14.94 12.14
N LYS A 454 1.61 -15.88 12.43
CA LYS A 454 1.45 -17.16 11.75
C LYS A 454 0.06 -17.19 11.16
N LEU A 455 -0.04 -17.17 9.84
CA LEU A 455 -1.29 -17.03 9.13
C LEU A 455 -1.47 -18.19 8.16
N GLY A 456 -2.68 -18.70 8.05
CA GLY A 456 -3.03 -19.77 7.12
C GLY A 456 -4.40 -19.51 6.51
N GLN A 457 -4.55 -19.84 5.24
CA GLN A 457 -5.83 -19.83 4.55
C GLN A 457 -5.90 -20.93 3.51
N ALA A 458 -7.08 -21.51 3.35
CA ALA A 458 -7.36 -22.44 2.28
C ALA A 458 -8.76 -22.16 1.74
N PHE A 459 -8.88 -22.04 0.42
CA PHE A 459 -10.16 -21.79 -0.20
C PHE A 459 -10.29 -22.50 -1.54
N ILE A 460 -11.54 -22.76 -1.91
CA ILE A 460 -11.92 -23.37 -3.16
C ILE A 460 -12.79 -22.40 -3.95
N ASN A 461 -12.43 -22.19 -5.22
CA ASN A 461 -13.28 -21.55 -6.20
C ASN A 461 -13.89 -22.64 -7.10
N GLY A 462 -15.21 -22.56 -7.32
CA GLY A 462 -15.91 -23.51 -8.15
C GLY A 462 -16.96 -22.85 -9.02
N LYS A 463 -17.28 -23.49 -10.16
CA LYS A 463 -18.38 -23.10 -11.05
C LYS A 463 -19.19 -24.31 -11.46
N PHE A 464 -20.51 -24.17 -11.44
CA PHE A 464 -21.43 -25.18 -11.95
C PHE A 464 -22.76 -24.55 -12.37
N GLN A 465 -23.66 -25.35 -12.95
CA GLN A 465 -24.98 -24.87 -13.36
C GLN A 465 -26.09 -25.71 -12.72
N THR A 466 -27.19 -25.05 -12.36
CA THR A 466 -28.43 -25.69 -11.95
C THR A 466 -29.57 -25.17 -12.82
N GLY A 467 -29.91 -25.93 -13.84
CA GLY A 467 -30.83 -25.48 -14.87
C GLY A 467 -30.31 -24.21 -15.57
N PRO A 468 -31.08 -23.08 -15.58
CA PRO A 468 -30.66 -21.84 -16.21
C PRO A 468 -29.77 -20.95 -15.30
N VAL A 469 -29.48 -21.38 -14.07
CA VAL A 469 -28.73 -20.60 -13.09
C VAL A 469 -27.28 -21.06 -13.08
N SER A 470 -26.34 -20.13 -13.30
CA SER A 470 -24.91 -20.38 -13.09
C SER A 470 -24.54 -20.08 -11.63
N HIS A 471 -23.65 -20.88 -11.08
CA HIS A 471 -23.14 -20.71 -9.71
C HIS A 471 -21.63 -20.50 -9.77
N LYS A 472 -21.12 -19.49 -9.05
CA LYS A 472 -19.70 -19.31 -8.76
C LYS A 472 -19.50 -19.38 -7.25
N ILE A 473 -18.92 -20.46 -6.79
CA ILE A 473 -18.72 -20.72 -5.35
C ILE A 473 -17.33 -20.24 -4.93
N LEU A 474 -17.27 -19.62 -3.76
CA LEU A 474 -16.08 -19.41 -2.98
C LEU A 474 -16.33 -19.92 -1.56
N GLY A 475 -15.59 -20.95 -1.13
CA GLY A 475 -15.66 -21.47 0.24
C GLY A 475 -14.27 -21.58 0.82
N GLY A 476 -14.10 -21.28 2.11
CA GLY A 476 -12.76 -21.35 2.68
C GLY A 476 -12.68 -21.19 4.18
N LEU A 477 -11.45 -21.35 4.67
CA LEU A 477 -11.04 -21.25 6.06
C LEU A 477 -9.87 -20.28 6.20
N ASP A 478 -9.89 -19.45 7.23
CA ASP A 478 -8.78 -18.56 7.61
C ASP A 478 -8.38 -18.82 9.07
N LEU A 479 -7.08 -18.85 9.29
CA LEU A 479 -6.45 -19.05 10.59
C LEU A 479 -5.42 -17.96 10.83
N ALA A 480 -5.37 -17.42 12.04
CA ALA A 480 -4.32 -16.47 12.42
C ALA A 480 -3.92 -16.65 13.89
N ASN A 481 -2.64 -16.45 14.12
CA ASN A 481 -2.08 -16.24 15.45
C ASN A 481 -1.07 -15.11 15.33
N LYS A 482 -1.35 -13.98 15.99
CA LYS A 482 -0.56 -12.75 15.94
C LYS A 482 -0.19 -12.35 17.36
N THR A 483 1.06 -12.05 17.56
CA THR A 483 1.59 -11.51 18.81
C THR A 483 2.36 -10.22 18.51
N TYR A 484 2.22 -9.26 19.38
CA TYR A 484 3.00 -8.03 19.37
C TYR A 484 3.38 -7.68 20.81
N MET A 485 4.63 -7.35 21.03
CA MET A 485 5.11 -6.84 22.30
C MET A 485 5.95 -5.58 22.06
N ALA A 486 5.82 -4.60 22.94
CA ALA A 486 6.62 -3.40 22.89
C ALA A 486 6.91 -2.86 24.28
N ASP A 487 8.15 -2.41 24.46
CA ASP A 487 8.53 -1.58 25.60
C ASP A 487 8.45 -0.11 25.18
N TRP A 488 7.59 0.64 25.83
CA TRP A 488 7.48 2.10 25.80
C TRP A 488 7.36 2.67 27.23
N GLY A 489 7.76 1.88 28.24
CA GLY A 489 7.63 2.23 29.66
C GLY A 489 8.78 3.08 30.18
N GLN A 490 9.90 3.17 29.47
CA GLN A 490 11.05 3.97 29.88
C GLN A 490 11.11 5.26 29.08
N SER A 491 11.31 6.38 29.77
CA SER A 491 11.44 7.68 29.12
C SER A 491 12.42 8.59 29.86
N HIS A 492 12.95 9.60 29.17
CA HIS A 492 13.93 10.54 29.67
C HIS A 492 13.68 11.93 29.07
N ASP A 493 13.51 12.93 29.93
CA ASP A 493 13.44 14.32 29.49
C ASP A 493 14.84 14.80 29.10
N LEU A 494 14.99 15.29 27.89
CA LEU A 494 16.25 15.85 27.39
C LEU A 494 16.52 17.25 27.97
N ASP A 495 15.44 18.01 28.16
CA ASP A 495 15.46 19.38 28.59
C ASP A 495 14.87 19.52 30.01
N THR A 496 15.10 20.65 30.65
CA THR A 496 14.56 20.95 31.95
C THR A 496 13.81 22.27 31.89
N TYR A 497 12.90 22.54 32.85
CA TYR A 497 12.23 23.84 32.94
C TYR A 497 13.20 25.02 33.16
N ALA A 498 14.38 24.78 33.77
CA ALA A 498 15.43 25.79 33.90
C ALA A 498 16.23 26.01 32.59
N ASN A 499 16.22 25.03 31.68
CA ASN A 499 16.88 25.09 30.39
C ASN A 499 16.01 24.37 29.34
N PRO A 500 14.91 25.00 28.92
CA PRO A 500 14.00 24.46 27.93
C PRO A 500 14.58 24.50 26.52
N PHE A 501 14.01 23.74 25.62
CA PHE A 501 14.37 23.80 24.22
C PHE A 501 13.56 24.84 23.46
N SER A 502 14.21 25.82 22.86
CA SER A 502 13.54 26.84 22.04
C SER A 502 13.24 26.34 20.63
N VAL A 503 11.98 26.43 20.21
CA VAL A 503 11.53 26.06 18.86
C VAL A 503 11.98 27.09 17.82
N THR A 504 12.12 28.35 18.18
CA THR A 504 12.53 29.45 17.29
C THR A 504 14.05 29.59 17.17
N ASN A 505 14.80 29.21 18.22
CA ASN A 505 16.26 29.22 18.24
C ASN A 505 16.83 27.88 18.74
N PRO A 506 16.64 26.78 18.02
CA PRO A 506 16.95 25.44 18.52
C PRO A 506 18.46 25.22 18.70
N TYR A 507 18.84 24.71 19.87
CA TYR A 507 20.19 24.28 20.17
C TYR A 507 20.27 22.75 20.18
N TYR A 508 20.98 22.18 19.21
CA TYR A 508 21.13 20.73 19.03
C TYR A 508 22.44 20.16 19.61
N GLY A 509 23.01 20.81 20.61
CA GLY A 509 24.15 20.30 21.35
C GLY A 509 23.79 19.26 22.39
N ILE A 510 24.61 19.11 23.43
CA ILE A 510 24.29 18.19 24.53
C ILE A 510 23.07 18.75 25.26
N PRO A 511 22.00 17.96 25.45
CA PRO A 511 20.83 18.41 26.17
C PRO A 511 21.13 18.67 27.64
N ALA A 512 20.33 19.55 28.27
CA ALA A 512 20.56 19.97 29.65
C ALA A 512 20.52 18.80 30.63
N ASN A 513 19.70 17.79 30.38
CA ASN A 513 19.57 16.59 31.19
C ASN A 513 20.34 15.36 30.64
N GLY A 514 21.22 15.55 29.65
CA GLY A 514 21.98 14.48 29.02
C GLY A 514 21.14 13.59 28.07
N LEU A 515 21.75 12.50 27.61
CA LEU A 515 21.11 11.49 26.78
C LEU A 515 20.60 10.32 27.63
N PRO A 516 19.51 9.65 27.21
CA PRO A 516 18.98 8.50 27.93
C PRO A 516 19.92 7.29 27.91
N ASP A 517 19.91 6.53 28.98
CA ASP A 517 20.48 5.20 29.11
C ASP A 517 19.37 4.24 29.56
N PHE A 518 18.73 3.55 28.59
CA PHE A 518 17.59 2.67 28.84
C PHE A 518 18.02 1.23 29.10
N ASP A 519 17.36 0.58 30.06
CA ASP A 519 17.50 -0.85 30.30
C ASP A 519 17.07 -1.66 29.07
N ARG A 520 18.04 -2.30 28.43
CA ARG A 520 17.85 -3.29 27.34
C ARG A 520 18.40 -4.67 27.73
N ASP A 521 18.99 -4.81 28.93
CA ASP A 521 19.50 -6.08 29.46
C ASP A 521 18.35 -6.97 29.93
N THR A 522 17.30 -6.37 30.53
CA THR A 522 16.05 -7.07 30.85
C THR A 522 15.35 -7.52 29.55
N PRO A 523 14.95 -8.81 29.45
CA PRO A 523 14.28 -9.33 28.25
C PRO A 523 13.06 -8.50 27.85
N LEU A 524 12.88 -8.27 26.53
CA LEU A 524 11.80 -7.42 26.00
C LEU A 524 10.41 -7.86 26.50
N GLU A 525 10.15 -9.18 26.62
CA GLU A 525 8.86 -9.68 27.10
C GLU A 525 8.53 -9.17 28.52
N GLN A 526 9.52 -9.14 29.41
CA GLN A 526 9.34 -8.64 30.78
C GLN A 526 9.13 -7.12 30.78
N ARG A 527 9.91 -6.38 30.00
CA ARG A 527 9.78 -4.94 29.85
C ARG A 527 8.43 -4.55 29.24
N ALA A 528 8.02 -5.26 28.19
CA ALA A 528 6.73 -5.07 27.52
C ALA A 528 5.55 -5.38 28.46
N LEU A 529 5.65 -6.42 29.29
CA LEU A 529 4.64 -6.73 30.29
C LEU A 529 4.50 -5.59 31.31
N ALA A 530 5.62 -5.08 31.81
CA ALA A 530 5.64 -3.96 32.75
C ALA A 530 5.09 -2.66 32.12
N ALA A 531 5.37 -2.44 30.85
CA ALA A 531 4.88 -1.28 30.08
C ALA A 531 3.41 -1.41 29.58
N GLY A 532 2.73 -2.55 29.81
CA GLY A 532 1.41 -2.82 29.27
C GLY A 532 1.42 -2.99 27.74
N GLY A 533 2.55 -3.33 27.13
CA GLY A 533 2.74 -3.35 25.68
C GLY A 533 2.50 -4.70 25.02
N LEU A 534 1.73 -5.60 25.63
CA LEU A 534 1.42 -6.91 25.06
C LEU A 534 0.09 -6.88 24.30
N MET A 535 0.09 -7.37 23.07
CA MET A 535 -1.09 -7.53 22.22
C MET A 535 -1.08 -8.88 21.55
N ASP A 536 -2.17 -9.63 21.69
CA ASP A 536 -2.37 -10.92 21.06
C ASP A 536 -3.68 -10.94 20.29
N SER A 537 -3.70 -11.61 19.13
CA SER A 537 -4.92 -11.86 18.38
C SER A 537 -4.87 -13.22 17.71
N ARG A 538 -5.89 -14.04 17.95
CA ARG A 538 -6.04 -15.36 17.33
C ARG A 538 -7.43 -15.47 16.76
N TYR A 539 -7.53 -15.89 15.51
CA TYR A 539 -8.86 -16.16 14.94
C TYR A 539 -8.88 -17.41 14.08
N THR A 540 -10.08 -17.99 14.03
CA THR A 540 -10.45 -19.02 13.08
C THR A 540 -11.75 -18.59 12.43
N ALA A 541 -11.82 -18.64 11.11
CA ALA A 541 -13.02 -18.28 10.39
C ALA A 541 -13.31 -19.24 9.24
N GLY A 542 -14.60 -19.55 9.06
CA GLY A 542 -15.09 -20.23 7.88
C GLY A 542 -16.04 -19.32 7.11
N TYR A 543 -16.00 -19.38 5.78
CA TYR A 543 -16.84 -18.55 4.93
C TYR A 543 -17.30 -19.29 3.68
N LEU A 544 -18.47 -18.88 3.19
CA LEU A 544 -19.06 -19.39 1.97
C LEU A 544 -19.71 -18.23 1.22
N GLN A 545 -19.51 -18.18 -0.08
CA GLN A 545 -20.16 -17.27 -1.01
C GLN A 545 -20.64 -18.03 -2.23
N ASP A 546 -21.85 -17.71 -2.69
CA ASP A 546 -22.37 -18.13 -3.99
C ASP A 546 -22.76 -16.88 -4.80
N GLU A 547 -22.24 -16.78 -6.01
CA GLU A 547 -22.69 -15.83 -7.02
C GLU A 547 -23.60 -16.55 -8.01
N LEU A 548 -24.91 -16.29 -7.88
CA LEU A 548 -25.93 -16.86 -8.74
C LEU A 548 -26.11 -15.98 -9.99
N GLY A 549 -25.82 -16.52 -11.16
CA GLY A 549 -25.97 -15.86 -12.46
C GLY A 549 -27.25 -16.25 -13.17
N PHE A 550 -28.03 -15.26 -13.56
CA PHE A 550 -29.29 -15.38 -14.28
C PHE A 550 -29.23 -14.71 -15.66
N PHE A 551 -30.06 -15.14 -16.61
CA PHE A 551 -30.17 -14.53 -17.93
C PHE A 551 -28.80 -14.47 -18.65
N GLU A 552 -28.15 -15.63 -18.81
CA GLU A 552 -26.82 -15.73 -19.38
C GLU A 552 -25.79 -14.85 -18.63
N ASN A 553 -25.87 -14.91 -17.31
CA ASN A 553 -25.01 -14.16 -16.37
C ASN A 553 -25.14 -12.63 -16.43
N LYS A 554 -26.20 -12.08 -17.03
CA LYS A 554 -26.44 -10.62 -17.04
C LYS A 554 -26.83 -10.08 -15.67
N LEU A 555 -27.61 -10.85 -14.90
CA LEU A 555 -27.96 -10.51 -13.53
C LEU A 555 -27.25 -11.48 -12.57
N ARG A 556 -26.49 -10.96 -11.63
CA ARG A 556 -25.73 -11.72 -10.63
C ARG A 556 -26.19 -11.35 -9.23
N LEU A 557 -26.56 -12.34 -8.44
CA LEU A 557 -26.88 -12.22 -7.01
C LEU A 557 -25.78 -12.91 -6.21
N THR A 558 -24.98 -12.15 -5.50
CA THR A 558 -23.96 -12.67 -4.59
C THR A 558 -24.53 -12.77 -3.18
N LEU A 559 -24.51 -13.96 -2.61
CA LEU A 559 -24.88 -14.22 -1.21
C LEU A 559 -23.68 -14.82 -0.50
N ALA A 560 -23.30 -14.24 0.63
CA ALA A 560 -22.15 -14.74 1.38
C ALA A 560 -22.38 -14.62 2.89
N GLY A 561 -21.67 -15.46 3.63
CA GLY A 561 -21.60 -15.42 5.07
C GLY A 561 -20.24 -15.88 5.56
N ARG A 562 -19.76 -15.20 6.60
CA ARG A 562 -18.52 -15.55 7.29
C ARG A 562 -18.79 -15.68 8.78
N TYR A 563 -18.37 -16.79 9.36
CA TYR A 563 -18.39 -17.01 10.80
C TYR A 563 -16.96 -16.93 11.32
N THR A 564 -16.72 -16.02 12.26
CA THR A 564 -15.42 -15.82 12.88
C THR A 564 -15.49 -16.08 14.37
N TYR A 565 -14.56 -16.89 14.88
CA TYR A 565 -14.23 -16.98 16.29
C TYR A 565 -12.90 -16.28 16.51
N LEU A 566 -12.87 -15.26 17.36
CA LEU A 566 -11.70 -14.43 17.63
C LEU A 566 -11.45 -14.37 19.13
N THR A 567 -10.19 -14.46 19.53
CA THR A 567 -9.70 -14.11 20.87
C THR A 567 -8.61 -13.07 20.72
N GLN A 568 -8.70 -11.99 21.47
CA GLN A 568 -7.68 -10.95 21.48
C GLN A 568 -7.45 -10.38 22.87
N SER A 569 -6.23 -9.90 23.12
CA SER A 569 -5.89 -9.02 24.22
C SER A 569 -5.17 -7.79 23.70
N SER A 570 -5.28 -6.67 24.38
CA SER A 570 -4.62 -5.41 24.03
C SER A 570 -4.12 -4.72 25.30
N TRP A 571 -2.97 -4.08 25.19
CA TRP A 571 -2.37 -3.27 26.26
C TRP A 571 -2.17 -4.07 27.57
N GLY A 572 -1.78 -5.34 27.46
CA GLY A 572 -1.60 -6.22 28.61
C GLY A 572 -2.90 -6.63 29.33
N GLY A 573 -4.07 -6.28 28.77
CA GLY A 573 -5.37 -6.61 29.36
C GLY A 573 -5.73 -8.07 29.24
N ALA A 574 -6.77 -8.50 29.96
CA ALA A 574 -7.29 -9.86 29.88
C ALA A 574 -7.79 -10.18 28.46
N PRO A 575 -7.62 -11.43 27.98
CA PRO A 575 -8.13 -11.83 26.69
C PRO A 575 -9.66 -11.78 26.65
N ILE A 576 -10.20 -11.21 25.57
CA ILE A 576 -11.62 -11.26 25.23
C ILE A 576 -11.82 -12.21 24.06
N SER A 577 -12.92 -12.96 24.07
CA SER A 577 -13.31 -13.87 22.98
C SER A 577 -14.67 -13.46 22.45
N ASP A 578 -14.80 -13.49 21.12
CA ASP A 578 -16.07 -13.18 20.46
C ASP A 578 -16.35 -14.13 19.29
N LYS A 579 -17.64 -14.29 19.00
CA LYS A 579 -18.14 -15.09 17.88
C LYS A 579 -19.09 -14.23 17.07
N HIS A 580 -18.78 -14.03 15.80
CA HIS A 580 -19.62 -13.16 14.99
C HIS A 580 -19.88 -13.73 13.61
N TRP A 581 -21.11 -13.52 13.14
CA TRP A 581 -21.53 -13.86 11.79
C TRP A 581 -21.68 -12.57 10.97
N THR A 582 -20.93 -12.46 9.88
CA THR A 582 -20.99 -11.31 8.97
C THR A 582 -21.64 -11.73 7.65
N PRO A 583 -22.91 -11.33 7.40
CA PRO A 583 -23.58 -11.57 6.13
C PRO A 583 -23.17 -10.55 5.07
N ARG A 584 -23.27 -10.98 3.79
CA ARG A 584 -23.09 -10.13 2.62
C ARG A 584 -24.13 -10.48 1.57
N ALA A 585 -24.72 -9.47 0.93
CA ALA A 585 -25.61 -9.62 -0.21
C ALA A 585 -25.26 -8.56 -1.27
N GLY A 586 -24.98 -8.99 -2.48
CA GLY A 586 -24.66 -8.12 -3.61
C GLY A 586 -25.53 -8.42 -4.82
N LEU A 587 -25.95 -7.40 -5.55
CA LEU A 587 -26.66 -7.53 -6.81
C LEU A 587 -25.87 -6.76 -7.88
N SER A 588 -25.59 -7.39 -9.00
CA SER A 588 -24.92 -6.76 -10.14
C SER A 588 -25.68 -7.07 -11.43
N TYR A 589 -25.98 -6.06 -12.22
CA TYR A 589 -26.66 -6.19 -13.50
C TYR A 589 -25.80 -5.58 -14.62
N SER A 590 -25.42 -6.39 -15.59
CA SER A 590 -24.75 -5.95 -16.81
C SER A 590 -25.77 -5.37 -17.79
N VAL A 591 -25.78 -4.04 -17.92
CA VAL A 591 -26.60 -3.35 -18.91
C VAL A 591 -26.15 -3.74 -20.32
N ASN A 592 -24.84 -3.86 -20.50
CA ASN A 592 -24.15 -4.42 -21.65
C ASN A 592 -22.77 -4.91 -21.23
N GLU A 593 -21.94 -5.38 -22.16
CA GLU A 593 -20.59 -5.89 -21.90
C GLU A 593 -19.63 -4.86 -21.27
N HIS A 594 -19.93 -3.57 -21.44
CA HIS A 594 -19.09 -2.45 -20.99
C HIS A 594 -19.70 -1.64 -19.86
N MET A 595 -20.87 -2.04 -19.33
CA MET A 595 -21.55 -1.28 -18.27
C MET A 595 -22.32 -2.19 -17.32
N ALA A 596 -22.07 -2.02 -16.03
CA ALA A 596 -22.81 -2.69 -14.96
C ALA A 596 -23.26 -1.70 -13.88
N VAL A 597 -24.41 -2.00 -13.31
CA VAL A 597 -24.95 -1.34 -12.11
C VAL A 597 -25.00 -2.33 -10.98
N TYR A 598 -24.77 -1.89 -9.74
CA TYR A 598 -24.75 -2.80 -8.60
C TYR A 598 -25.36 -2.17 -7.34
N ALA A 599 -25.77 -3.06 -6.44
CA ALA A 599 -26.12 -2.73 -5.06
C ALA A 599 -25.44 -3.73 -4.13
N LEU A 600 -25.00 -3.29 -2.95
CA LEU A 600 -24.29 -4.10 -1.96
C LEU A 600 -24.79 -3.80 -0.55
N TYR A 601 -25.01 -4.85 0.22
CA TYR A 601 -25.06 -4.84 1.68
C TYR A 601 -23.95 -5.73 2.23
N ASP A 602 -23.14 -5.21 3.14
CA ASP A 602 -22.02 -5.95 3.73
C ASP A 602 -21.80 -5.52 5.18
N GLN A 603 -21.23 -6.41 6.00
CA GLN A 603 -20.96 -6.17 7.41
C GLN A 603 -19.51 -6.47 7.78
N ALA A 604 -19.04 -5.77 8.82
CA ALA A 604 -17.82 -6.08 9.56
C ALA A 604 -18.06 -5.92 11.06
N PHE A 605 -17.18 -6.49 11.87
CA PHE A 605 -17.20 -6.31 13.31
C PHE A 605 -15.78 -6.13 13.86
N THR A 606 -15.69 -5.49 15.03
CA THR A 606 -14.45 -5.35 15.78
C THR A 606 -14.74 -5.69 17.25
N PRO A 607 -14.10 -6.70 17.84
CA PRO A 607 -14.22 -6.97 19.26
C PRO A 607 -13.79 -5.78 20.10
N GLN A 608 -14.44 -5.58 21.22
CA GLN A 608 -14.15 -4.51 22.16
C GLN A 608 -13.95 -5.08 23.56
N SER A 609 -13.07 -4.46 24.35
CA SER A 609 -12.90 -4.72 25.77
C SER A 609 -13.51 -3.59 26.59
N GLY A 610 -14.02 -3.91 27.78
CA GLY A 610 -14.57 -2.93 28.70
C GLY A 610 -15.45 -3.59 29.75
N ILE A 611 -15.78 -2.86 30.79
CA ILE A 611 -16.68 -3.27 31.86
C ILE A 611 -17.80 -2.24 31.93
N GLN A 612 -19.04 -2.70 31.81
CA GLN A 612 -20.20 -1.82 32.00
C GLN A 612 -20.62 -1.83 33.47
N ARG A 613 -20.91 -0.65 34.05
CA ARG A 613 -21.34 -0.50 35.44
C ARG A 613 -22.61 -1.31 35.80
N ASN A 614 -23.48 -1.53 34.80
CA ASN A 614 -24.69 -2.33 34.95
C ASN A 614 -24.47 -3.85 34.81
N GLY A 615 -23.21 -4.30 34.68
CA GLY A 615 -22.83 -5.70 34.51
C GLY A 615 -23.23 -6.33 33.18
N LYS A 616 -23.72 -5.54 32.22
CA LYS A 616 -24.03 -6.08 30.87
C LYS A 616 -22.77 -6.44 30.13
N GLU A 617 -22.88 -7.47 29.34
CA GLU A 617 -21.80 -7.88 28.42
C GLU A 617 -21.49 -6.78 27.39
N VAL A 618 -20.20 -6.55 27.15
CA VAL A 618 -19.75 -5.67 26.07
C VAL A 618 -19.92 -6.40 24.74
N LYS A 619 -20.71 -5.81 23.86
CA LYS A 619 -20.90 -6.34 22.49
C LYS A 619 -19.79 -5.81 21.58
N PRO A 620 -19.42 -6.57 20.51
CA PRO A 620 -18.49 -6.05 19.52
C PRO A 620 -19.06 -4.80 18.84
N LEU A 621 -18.20 -3.89 18.44
CA LEU A 621 -18.54 -2.87 17.46
C LEU A 621 -18.94 -3.57 16.17
N THR A 622 -20.07 -3.22 15.61
CA THR A 622 -20.54 -3.73 14.32
C THR A 622 -20.68 -2.57 13.35
N GLY A 623 -20.32 -2.82 12.09
CA GLY A 623 -20.51 -1.87 11.02
C GLY A 623 -21.18 -2.49 9.82
N ASN A 624 -22.18 -1.82 9.26
CA ASN A 624 -22.81 -2.24 8.03
C ASN A 624 -22.63 -1.16 6.95
N ASN A 625 -22.48 -1.59 5.70
CA ASN A 625 -22.37 -0.75 4.52
C ASN A 625 -23.52 -1.06 3.57
N MET A 626 -24.18 -0.01 3.10
CA MET A 626 -25.08 -0.03 1.97
C MET A 626 -24.46 0.79 0.86
N GLU A 627 -24.30 0.21 -0.31
CA GLU A 627 -23.66 0.86 -1.45
C GLU A 627 -24.43 0.58 -2.74
N VAL A 628 -24.54 1.57 -3.59
CA VAL A 628 -25.01 1.43 -4.97
C VAL A 628 -24.00 2.11 -5.90
N GLY A 629 -23.80 1.54 -7.09
CA GLY A 629 -22.84 2.13 -8.01
C GLY A 629 -23.03 1.70 -9.45
N ILE A 630 -22.31 2.40 -10.31
CA ILE A 630 -22.26 2.19 -11.75
C ILE A 630 -20.80 2.08 -12.15
N LYS A 631 -20.48 1.06 -12.94
CA LYS A 631 -19.17 0.85 -13.54
C LYS A 631 -19.30 0.84 -15.04
N LYS A 632 -18.39 1.51 -15.73
CA LYS A 632 -18.41 1.57 -17.18
C LYS A 632 -17.00 1.53 -17.76
N ASP A 633 -16.80 0.66 -18.71
CA ASP A 633 -15.67 0.62 -19.61
C ASP A 633 -15.97 1.41 -20.87
N TRP A 634 -15.01 2.20 -21.33
CA TRP A 634 -15.16 3.11 -22.46
C TRP A 634 -14.17 2.70 -23.56
N PHE A 635 -14.62 2.80 -24.84
CA PHE A 635 -13.79 2.53 -26.01
C PHE A 635 -13.04 1.18 -25.90
N ASP A 636 -13.82 0.10 -25.83
CA ASP A 636 -13.34 -1.28 -25.73
C ASP A 636 -12.35 -1.49 -24.55
N GLY A 637 -12.68 -0.87 -23.41
CA GLY A 637 -11.88 -1.03 -22.20
C GLY A 637 -10.62 -0.17 -22.12
N SER A 638 -10.42 0.79 -23.04
CA SER A 638 -9.25 1.69 -22.99
C SER A 638 -9.16 2.47 -21.68
N TRP A 639 -10.31 2.85 -21.13
CA TRP A 639 -10.39 3.45 -19.80
C TRP A 639 -11.72 3.11 -19.11
N ASN A 640 -11.77 3.23 -17.81
CA ASN A 640 -12.98 2.96 -17.04
C ASN A 640 -13.39 4.12 -16.15
N SER A 641 -14.65 4.10 -15.75
CA SER A 641 -15.19 4.98 -14.72
C SER A 641 -16.05 4.19 -13.74
N THR A 642 -16.01 4.59 -12.47
CA THR A 642 -16.85 4.07 -11.40
C THR A 642 -17.47 5.24 -10.65
N VAL A 643 -18.78 5.18 -10.42
CA VAL A 643 -19.51 6.08 -9.52
C VAL A 643 -20.15 5.23 -8.46
N SER A 644 -20.00 5.58 -7.20
CA SER A 644 -20.68 4.91 -6.10
C SER A 644 -21.20 5.89 -5.06
N VAL A 645 -22.31 5.52 -4.42
CA VAL A 645 -22.88 6.21 -3.26
C VAL A 645 -22.99 5.18 -2.15
N TYR A 646 -22.55 5.55 -0.94
CA TYR A 646 -22.48 4.64 0.18
C TYR A 646 -23.00 5.25 1.48
N ARG A 647 -23.42 4.38 2.39
CA ARG A 647 -23.69 4.70 3.79
C ARG A 647 -23.16 3.56 4.67
N ILE A 648 -22.32 3.92 5.64
CA ILE A 648 -21.79 3.01 6.67
C ILE A 648 -22.33 3.48 8.02
N ASN A 649 -22.99 2.59 8.75
CA ASN A 649 -23.37 2.82 10.14
C ASN A 649 -22.51 1.93 11.05
N LYS A 650 -21.99 2.50 12.15
CA LYS A 650 -21.26 1.81 13.19
C LYS A 650 -22.03 1.87 14.49
N ASN A 651 -22.24 0.70 15.10
CA ASN A 651 -23.03 0.53 16.31
C ASN A 651 -22.20 -0.11 17.43
N ASN A 652 -22.63 0.06 18.67
CA ASN A 652 -22.04 -0.51 19.88
C ASN A 652 -20.62 0.02 20.19
N GLU A 653 -20.19 1.13 19.64
CA GLU A 653 -18.90 1.71 20.00
C GLU A 653 -18.89 2.13 21.48
N LEU A 654 -17.79 1.81 22.18
CA LEU A 654 -17.63 2.12 23.60
C LEU A 654 -16.92 3.45 23.78
N THR A 655 -17.29 4.13 24.87
CA THR A 655 -16.55 5.26 25.43
C THR A 655 -16.45 5.09 26.94
N ALA A 656 -15.59 5.87 27.59
CA ALA A 656 -15.54 5.91 29.06
C ALA A 656 -16.89 6.37 29.62
N ASP A 657 -17.32 5.74 30.73
CA ASP A 657 -18.52 6.18 31.46
C ASP A 657 -18.25 7.56 32.06
N PRO A 658 -19.00 8.60 31.69
CA PRO A 658 -18.80 9.96 32.21
C PRO A 658 -19.07 10.09 33.72
N THR A 659 -19.65 9.09 34.35
CA THR A 659 -19.89 9.03 35.80
C THR A 659 -18.77 8.33 36.56
N ASN A 660 -17.68 7.94 35.89
CA ASN A 660 -16.53 7.35 36.55
C ASN A 660 -15.89 8.33 37.53
N THR A 661 -15.66 7.84 38.76
CA THR A 661 -14.85 8.50 39.77
C THR A 661 -13.38 8.12 39.65
N SER A 662 -12.49 8.77 40.40
CA SER A 662 -11.06 8.47 40.38
C SER A 662 -10.79 6.98 40.65
N GLY A 663 -10.11 6.30 39.72
CA GLY A 663 -9.79 4.86 39.77
C GLY A 663 -10.84 3.92 39.14
N GLU A 664 -12.02 4.39 38.75
CA GLU A 664 -13.01 3.60 38.02
C GLU A 664 -12.74 3.61 36.50
N GLN A 665 -12.97 2.47 35.86
CA GLN A 665 -12.75 2.28 34.42
C GLN A 665 -13.98 1.66 33.72
N TYR A 666 -15.18 2.07 34.10
CA TYR A 666 -16.39 1.63 33.43
C TYR A 666 -16.53 2.26 32.05
N SER A 667 -17.12 1.51 31.15
CA SER A 667 -17.44 1.93 29.80
C SER A 667 -18.93 1.95 29.57
N ILE A 668 -19.39 2.83 28.69
CA ILE A 668 -20.78 2.82 28.18
C ILE A 668 -20.77 2.72 26.66
N VAL A 669 -21.84 2.26 26.08
CA VAL A 669 -22.05 2.34 24.64
C VAL A 669 -22.22 3.81 24.27
N PHE A 670 -21.31 4.31 23.42
CA PHE A 670 -21.28 5.73 23.02
C PHE A 670 -22.55 6.14 22.24
N GLY A 671 -22.98 5.29 21.30
CA GLY A 671 -24.08 5.57 20.38
C GLY A 671 -23.83 4.99 19.00
N GLU A 672 -24.22 5.74 17.99
CA GLU A 672 -24.03 5.34 16.57
C GLU A 672 -23.24 6.43 15.82
N ARG A 673 -22.33 6.00 14.96
CA ARG A 673 -21.67 6.86 13.96
C ARG A 673 -22.12 6.49 12.56
N ARG A 674 -22.24 7.49 11.70
CA ARG A 674 -22.63 7.32 10.32
C ARG A 674 -21.62 8.01 9.41
N ALA A 675 -21.05 7.25 8.45
CA ALA A 675 -20.29 7.78 7.35
C ALA A 675 -21.07 7.59 6.04
N GLN A 676 -21.25 8.64 5.24
CA GLN A 676 -21.93 8.56 3.95
C GLN A 676 -21.26 9.44 2.93
N GLY A 677 -21.40 9.09 1.64
CA GLY A 677 -20.75 9.88 0.61
C GLY A 677 -20.98 9.39 -0.80
N ALA A 678 -20.32 10.07 -1.72
CA ALA A 678 -20.30 9.74 -3.14
C ALA A 678 -18.84 9.74 -3.63
N GLU A 679 -18.51 8.78 -4.47
CA GLU A 679 -17.17 8.58 -5.02
C GLU A 679 -17.24 8.48 -6.53
N PHE A 680 -16.24 9.06 -7.20
CA PHE A 680 -16.06 9.01 -8.64
C PHE A 680 -14.59 8.71 -8.94
N ASP A 681 -14.35 7.68 -9.75
CA ASP A 681 -13.01 7.28 -10.19
C ASP A 681 -13.01 7.11 -11.71
N VAL A 682 -11.96 7.62 -12.37
CA VAL A 682 -11.65 7.44 -13.78
C VAL A 682 -10.21 7.07 -13.94
N ARG A 683 -9.92 6.06 -14.76
CA ARG A 683 -8.53 5.69 -15.09
C ARG A 683 -8.41 5.00 -16.43
N GLY A 684 -7.29 5.19 -17.06
CA GLY A 684 -6.90 4.50 -18.27
C GLY A 684 -6.34 5.41 -19.34
N GLN A 685 -6.26 4.88 -20.55
CA GLN A 685 -5.74 5.58 -21.73
C GLN A 685 -6.90 6.24 -22.48
N ILE A 686 -6.97 7.56 -22.43
CA ILE A 686 -8.06 8.34 -23.08
C ILE A 686 -7.89 8.36 -24.60
N VAL A 687 -6.66 8.58 -25.05
CA VAL A 687 -6.22 8.44 -26.45
C VAL A 687 -4.80 7.87 -26.45
N PRO A 688 -4.31 7.34 -27.58
CA PRO A 688 -2.96 6.79 -27.65
C PRO A 688 -1.91 7.74 -27.04
N GLY A 689 -1.16 7.23 -26.06
CA GLY A 689 -0.14 7.99 -25.35
C GLY A 689 -0.63 8.89 -24.22
N LEU A 690 -1.94 9.18 -24.11
CA LEU A 690 -2.51 10.03 -23.07
C LEU A 690 -3.23 9.20 -22.02
N ASN A 691 -2.70 9.14 -20.82
CA ASN A 691 -3.27 8.41 -19.69
C ASN A 691 -3.80 9.40 -18.65
N LEU A 692 -4.94 9.07 -18.05
CA LEU A 692 -5.59 9.82 -17.00
C LEU A 692 -5.89 8.91 -15.82
N ILE A 693 -5.58 9.38 -14.61
CA ILE A 693 -6.18 8.93 -13.36
C ILE A 693 -6.82 10.17 -12.73
N ALA A 694 -8.11 10.14 -12.50
CA ALA A 694 -8.79 11.21 -11.81
C ALA A 694 -9.82 10.64 -10.86
N ASN A 695 -9.97 11.24 -9.70
CA ASN A 695 -10.93 10.80 -8.71
C ASN A 695 -11.44 11.98 -7.87
N TYR A 696 -12.65 11.80 -7.39
CA TYR A 696 -13.29 12.71 -6.45
C TYR A 696 -14.09 11.92 -5.43
N ALA A 697 -14.07 12.35 -4.18
CA ALA A 697 -15.00 11.87 -3.16
C ALA A 697 -15.53 13.01 -2.31
N PHE A 698 -16.82 12.91 -2.02
CA PHE A 698 -17.49 13.62 -0.95
C PHE A 698 -17.74 12.64 0.19
N THR A 699 -17.29 12.95 1.39
CA THR A 699 -17.50 12.15 2.60
C THR A 699 -18.06 13.04 3.71
N GLU A 700 -19.08 12.55 4.38
CA GLU A 700 -19.59 13.10 5.63
C GLU A 700 -19.55 11.98 6.69
N SER A 701 -18.85 12.20 7.80
CA SER A 701 -18.80 11.26 8.91
C SER A 701 -19.19 12.01 10.19
N ILE A 702 -20.29 11.59 10.79
CA ILE A 702 -20.89 12.27 11.94
C ILE A 702 -21.35 11.27 13.00
N VAL A 703 -21.50 11.77 14.22
CA VAL A 703 -22.23 11.10 15.29
C VAL A 703 -23.72 11.15 14.95
N SER A 704 -24.34 10.01 14.67
CA SER A 704 -25.77 9.93 14.32
C SER A 704 -26.68 9.78 15.52
N GLU A 705 -26.20 9.12 16.59
CA GLU A 705 -26.91 8.99 17.87
C GLU A 705 -25.90 9.02 19.01
N VAL A 706 -26.31 9.61 20.13
CA VAL A 706 -25.52 9.68 21.38
C VAL A 706 -26.31 9.01 22.47
N ALA A 707 -25.70 8.08 23.19
CA ALA A 707 -26.33 7.43 24.31
C ALA A 707 -26.58 8.39 25.48
N SER A 708 -27.65 8.12 26.23
CA SER A 708 -27.96 8.91 27.43
C SER A 708 -26.81 8.87 28.43
N GLY A 709 -26.41 10.02 28.94
CA GLY A 709 -25.31 10.18 29.92
C GLY A 709 -23.94 10.48 29.32
N VAL A 710 -23.75 10.33 28.00
CA VAL A 710 -22.52 10.78 27.34
C VAL A 710 -22.47 12.31 27.31
N THR A 711 -21.37 12.89 27.77
CA THR A 711 -21.13 14.34 27.77
C THR A 711 -19.96 14.68 26.84
N GLY A 712 -19.93 15.93 26.37
CA GLY A 712 -18.83 16.42 25.51
C GLY A 712 -18.89 15.98 24.05
N ILE A 713 -19.85 15.14 23.66
CA ILE A 713 -20.09 14.71 22.28
C ILE A 713 -21.60 14.83 22.01
N ASN A 714 -21.96 15.38 20.87
CA ASN A 714 -23.34 15.64 20.50
C ASN A 714 -23.71 14.96 19.18
N LYS A 715 -24.99 14.72 18.99
CA LYS A 715 -25.52 14.31 17.69
C LYS A 715 -25.20 15.38 16.65
N GLY A 716 -24.59 14.96 15.54
CA GLY A 716 -24.16 15.85 14.47
C GLY A 716 -22.70 16.26 14.54
N ASP A 717 -22.00 15.96 15.65
CA ASP A 717 -20.57 16.21 15.74
C ASP A 717 -19.81 15.45 14.67
N ILE A 718 -18.79 16.11 14.11
CA ILE A 718 -17.98 15.58 13.05
C ILE A 718 -16.97 14.59 13.62
N VAL A 719 -16.94 13.37 13.09
CA VAL A 719 -15.92 12.37 13.43
C VAL A 719 -14.59 12.80 12.84
N PRO A 720 -13.47 12.74 13.58
CA PRO A 720 -12.15 13.09 13.04
C PRO A 720 -11.64 12.10 11.98
N GLY A 721 -10.49 12.42 11.36
CA GLY A 721 -9.73 11.48 10.53
C GLY A 721 -10.16 11.41 9.06
N TYR A 722 -10.82 12.43 8.51
CA TYR A 722 -11.16 12.45 7.07
C TYR A 722 -11.14 13.87 6.48
N SER A 723 -11.27 13.95 5.17
CA SER A 723 -11.51 15.20 4.44
C SER A 723 -12.88 15.14 3.77
N LYS A 724 -13.68 16.20 3.92
CA LYS A 724 -15.03 16.27 3.35
C LYS A 724 -15.01 16.17 1.84
N HIS A 725 -14.04 16.78 1.21
CA HIS A 725 -13.81 16.75 -0.24
C HIS A 725 -12.39 16.28 -0.52
N THR A 726 -12.24 15.23 -1.29
CA THR A 726 -10.96 14.83 -1.87
C THR A 726 -11.06 14.87 -3.38
N ALA A 727 -10.11 15.50 -4.06
CA ALA A 727 -10.03 15.51 -5.51
C ALA A 727 -8.59 15.34 -5.96
N ASN A 728 -8.35 14.38 -6.83
CA ASN A 728 -7.04 14.12 -7.37
C ASN A 728 -7.12 13.95 -8.89
N ALA A 729 -6.09 14.38 -9.58
CA ALA A 729 -5.90 14.04 -10.98
C ALA A 729 -4.41 13.87 -11.28
N TRP A 730 -4.10 12.94 -12.17
CA TRP A 730 -2.79 12.73 -12.76
C TRP A 730 -2.95 12.47 -14.25
N LEU A 731 -2.37 13.33 -15.07
CA LEU A 731 -2.34 13.24 -16.53
C LEU A 731 -0.91 12.93 -16.96
N SER A 732 -0.74 11.98 -17.87
CA SER A 732 0.56 11.62 -18.43
C SER A 732 0.43 11.45 -19.94
N TYR A 733 1.23 12.15 -20.70
CA TYR A 733 1.30 12.04 -22.16
C TYR A 733 2.69 11.61 -22.61
N THR A 734 2.77 10.65 -23.51
CA THR A 734 4.00 10.20 -24.15
C THR A 734 3.84 10.28 -25.66
N VAL A 735 4.75 10.97 -26.33
CA VAL A 735 4.78 11.10 -27.79
C VAL A 735 4.98 9.73 -28.43
N GLN A 736 4.03 9.33 -29.30
CA GLN A 736 3.99 7.98 -29.87
C GLN A 736 4.84 7.83 -31.12
N ASP A 737 5.02 8.92 -31.89
CA ASP A 737 5.65 8.91 -33.20
C ASP A 737 6.56 10.13 -33.45
N GLY A 738 7.31 10.08 -34.54
CA GLY A 738 8.18 11.18 -35.00
C GLY A 738 9.50 11.28 -34.24
N LYS A 739 10.17 12.42 -34.39
CA LYS A 739 11.51 12.69 -33.84
C LYS A 739 11.53 12.73 -32.30
N LEU A 740 10.40 13.05 -31.68
CA LEU A 740 10.23 13.16 -30.24
C LEU A 740 9.60 11.91 -29.61
N LYS A 741 9.49 10.81 -30.37
CA LYS A 741 8.94 9.54 -29.85
C LYS A 741 9.61 9.13 -28.55
N GLY A 742 8.78 8.82 -27.53
CA GLY A 742 9.23 8.45 -26.20
C GLY A 742 9.43 9.62 -25.23
N LEU A 743 9.36 10.89 -25.71
CA LEU A 743 9.31 12.04 -24.80
C LEU A 743 7.94 12.10 -24.15
N GLY A 744 7.92 12.19 -22.80
CA GLY A 744 6.71 12.28 -22.01
C GLY A 744 6.70 13.47 -21.07
N ALA A 745 5.50 13.95 -20.79
CA ALA A 745 5.22 14.93 -19.77
C ALA A 745 4.06 14.48 -18.91
N SER A 746 4.11 14.73 -17.62
CA SER A 746 3.04 14.39 -16.69
C SER A 746 2.83 15.51 -15.67
N GLY A 747 1.61 15.57 -15.14
CA GLY A 747 1.28 16.52 -14.09
C GLY A 747 0.01 16.10 -13.37
N GLY A 748 -0.11 16.48 -12.12
CA GLY A 748 -1.26 16.16 -11.33
C GLY A 748 -1.35 16.97 -10.05
N PHE A 749 -2.52 16.92 -9.44
CA PHE A 749 -2.76 17.60 -8.17
C PHE A 749 -3.45 16.68 -7.17
N THR A 750 -3.30 17.05 -5.91
CA THR A 750 -4.08 16.53 -4.78
C THR A 750 -4.75 17.70 -4.08
N PHE A 751 -6.06 17.64 -3.91
CA PHE A 751 -6.84 18.61 -3.16
C PHE A 751 -7.62 17.91 -2.04
N LEU A 752 -7.51 18.44 -0.82
CA LEU A 752 -8.28 18.02 0.34
C LEU A 752 -8.97 19.25 0.93
N GLY A 753 -10.29 19.27 0.91
CA GLY A 753 -11.10 20.37 1.42
C GLY A 753 -11.97 19.94 2.61
N GLY A 754 -12.22 20.85 3.53
CA GLY A 754 -12.97 20.57 4.76
C GLY A 754 -12.31 19.48 5.60
N ARG A 755 -11.00 19.60 5.78
CA ARG A 755 -10.17 18.64 6.50
C ARG A 755 -10.50 18.61 7.98
N GLN A 756 -10.53 17.40 8.51
CA GLN A 756 -10.65 17.16 9.94
C GLN A 756 -9.29 16.78 10.53
N THR A 757 -9.14 17.02 11.82
CA THR A 757 -7.98 16.60 12.60
C THR A 757 -7.95 15.07 12.79
N ASP A 758 -6.82 14.52 13.25
CA ASP A 758 -6.65 13.08 13.42
C ASP A 758 -7.39 12.55 14.67
N THR A 759 -7.59 13.43 15.67
CA THR A 759 -8.28 13.11 16.93
C THR A 759 -9.45 14.06 17.17
N TRP A 760 -10.32 13.72 18.13
CA TRP A 760 -11.38 14.60 18.59
C TRP A 760 -10.79 15.90 19.17
N SER A 761 -11.04 17.01 18.47
CA SER A 761 -10.66 18.34 18.92
C SER A 761 -11.91 19.23 18.99
N GLN A 762 -12.38 19.49 20.18
CA GLN A 762 -13.55 20.34 20.37
C GLN A 762 -13.19 21.82 20.28
N GLY A 763 -13.84 22.54 19.38
CA GLY A 763 -13.78 24.01 19.32
C GLY A 763 -12.47 24.61 18.83
N LEU A 764 -11.56 23.82 18.26
CA LEU A 764 -10.25 24.24 17.84
C LEU A 764 -10.15 24.51 16.34
N ASP A 765 -9.06 25.14 15.90
CA ASP A 765 -8.82 25.49 14.52
C ASP A 765 -8.87 24.26 13.61
N ARG A 766 -9.63 24.36 12.52
CA ARG A 766 -9.67 23.34 11.48
C ARG A 766 -8.37 23.36 10.70
N LEU A 767 -7.98 22.20 10.20
CA LEU A 767 -6.88 22.13 9.24
C LEU A 767 -7.27 22.89 7.96
N PRO A 768 -6.37 23.73 7.42
CA PRO A 768 -6.64 24.45 6.18
C PRO A 768 -6.75 23.50 5.02
N ASP A 769 -7.39 23.95 3.93
CA ASP A 769 -7.45 23.19 2.69
C ASP A 769 -6.04 22.91 2.17
N TYR A 770 -5.88 21.69 1.65
CA TYR A 770 -4.63 21.19 1.13
C TYR A 770 -4.65 21.18 -0.40
N PHE A 771 -3.66 21.77 -1.03
CA PHE A 771 -3.48 21.69 -2.47
C PHE A 771 -2.02 21.49 -2.82
N LYS A 772 -1.69 20.34 -3.41
CA LYS A 772 -0.36 19.95 -3.87
C LYS A 772 -0.37 19.76 -5.37
N LEU A 773 0.58 20.39 -6.06
CA LEU A 773 0.81 20.24 -7.48
C LEU A 773 2.15 19.53 -7.70
N ASP A 774 2.11 18.42 -8.47
CA ASP A 774 3.27 17.64 -8.84
C ASP A 774 3.34 17.50 -10.37
N GLY A 775 4.52 17.26 -10.92
CA GLY A 775 4.67 17.04 -12.35
C GLY A 775 6.01 16.44 -12.72
N GLY A 776 6.12 15.98 -13.95
CA GLY A 776 7.34 15.32 -14.40
C GLY A 776 7.54 15.31 -15.91
N LEU A 777 8.75 15.02 -16.28
CA LEU A 777 9.19 14.76 -17.66
C LEU A 777 9.78 13.36 -17.72
N SER A 778 9.62 12.70 -18.85
CA SER A 778 10.24 11.40 -19.09
C SER A 778 10.74 11.28 -20.53
N TYR A 779 11.71 10.43 -20.73
CA TYR A 779 12.17 10.07 -22.06
C TYR A 779 12.49 8.58 -22.09
N GLU A 780 11.78 7.83 -22.91
CA GLU A 780 11.99 6.39 -23.06
C GLU A 780 12.43 6.08 -24.49
N ARG A 781 13.61 5.48 -24.64
CA ARG A 781 14.14 5.06 -25.92
C ARG A 781 14.85 3.71 -25.82
N GLY A 782 14.34 2.72 -26.56
CA GLY A 782 14.85 1.36 -26.48
C GLY A 782 14.73 0.78 -25.07
N LYS A 783 15.86 0.43 -24.49
CA LYS A 783 15.94 -0.17 -23.14
C LYS A 783 16.11 0.85 -22.01
N MET A 784 16.27 2.13 -22.31
CA MET A 784 16.52 3.19 -21.32
C MET A 784 15.28 4.07 -21.13
N LYS A 785 15.00 4.38 -19.87
CA LYS A 785 14.02 5.38 -19.48
C LYS A 785 14.66 6.38 -18.51
N LEU A 786 14.54 7.67 -18.84
CA LEU A 786 14.90 8.77 -17.97
C LEU A 786 13.61 9.39 -17.42
N THR A 787 13.62 9.80 -16.15
CA THR A 787 12.49 10.48 -15.52
C THR A 787 13.00 11.65 -14.66
N ALA A 788 12.22 12.72 -14.61
CA ALA A 788 12.47 13.86 -13.73
C ALA A 788 11.12 14.31 -13.17
N ASN A 789 10.87 14.09 -11.88
CA ASN A 789 9.62 14.47 -11.23
C ASN A 789 9.89 15.55 -10.18
N MET A 790 9.08 16.60 -10.21
CA MET A 790 9.07 17.67 -9.22
C MET A 790 7.80 17.55 -8.38
N PHE A 791 7.94 17.50 -7.06
CA PHE A 791 6.87 17.41 -6.09
C PHE A 791 6.69 18.75 -5.38
N ASN A 792 5.46 19.06 -4.99
CA ASN A 792 5.07 20.32 -4.35
C ASN A 792 5.62 21.53 -5.14
N ILE A 793 5.31 21.59 -6.46
CA ILE A 793 5.82 22.61 -7.39
C ILE A 793 5.57 24.03 -6.88
N LEU A 794 4.42 24.23 -6.23
CA LEU A 794 4.04 25.53 -5.66
C LEU A 794 4.77 25.89 -4.36
N ASN A 795 5.57 24.97 -3.82
CA ASN A 795 6.30 25.12 -2.57
C ASN A 795 5.42 25.52 -1.36
N ARG A 796 4.19 25.03 -1.32
CA ARG A 796 3.27 25.31 -0.20
C ARG A 796 3.73 24.63 1.08
N TYR A 797 3.50 25.24 2.21
CA TYR A 797 3.65 24.61 3.52
C TYR A 797 2.43 23.72 3.77
N LEU A 798 2.56 22.43 3.46
CA LEU A 798 1.52 21.41 3.59
C LEU A 798 1.80 20.58 4.84
N TYR A 799 0.74 20.18 5.54
CA TYR A 799 0.86 19.40 6.78
C TYR A 799 -0.43 18.64 7.09
N SER A 800 -0.32 17.57 7.86
CA SER A 800 -1.39 16.95 8.66
C SER A 800 -1.23 17.37 10.11
N GLY A 801 -2.27 17.24 10.92
CA GLY A 801 -2.15 17.62 12.32
C GLY A 801 -3.42 17.41 13.13
N SER A 802 -3.29 17.60 14.43
CA SER A 802 -4.35 17.46 15.42
C SER A 802 -4.05 18.34 16.65
N TYR A 803 -4.76 18.07 17.74
CA TYR A 803 -4.58 18.76 19.00
C TYR A 803 -4.51 17.75 20.15
N TYR A 804 -3.51 17.91 21.00
CA TYR A 804 -3.37 17.14 22.23
C TYR A 804 -3.85 17.94 23.43
N SER A 805 -5.00 17.55 23.98
CA SER A 805 -5.58 18.21 25.15
C SER A 805 -4.71 18.12 26.39
N TRP A 806 -3.97 17.03 26.58
CA TRP A 806 -3.08 16.83 27.73
C TRP A 806 -1.83 17.72 27.70
N LEU A 807 -1.39 18.18 26.51
CA LEU A 807 -0.34 19.18 26.33
C LEU A 807 -0.90 20.61 26.13
N ASN A 808 -2.21 20.72 25.96
CA ASN A 808 -2.88 21.96 25.54
C ASN A 808 -2.24 22.55 24.26
N ALA A 809 -1.86 21.71 23.31
CA ALA A 809 -1.06 22.11 22.16
C ALA A 809 -1.57 21.51 20.84
N TYR A 810 -1.48 22.32 19.79
CA TYR A 810 -1.54 21.83 18.43
C TYR A 810 -0.29 21.03 18.12
N TYR A 811 -0.43 19.96 17.37
CA TYR A 811 0.71 19.29 16.76
C TYR A 811 0.48 19.10 15.27
N TRP A 812 1.54 19.13 14.50
CA TRP A 812 1.47 18.89 13.05
C TRP A 812 2.73 18.23 12.51
N GLN A 813 2.54 17.52 11.42
CA GLN A 813 3.62 16.91 10.64
C GLN A 813 3.72 17.62 9.29
N ALA A 814 4.79 18.40 9.08
CA ALA A 814 5.04 19.11 7.85
C ALA A 814 5.47 18.18 6.73
N GLU A 815 4.94 18.40 5.52
CA GLU A 815 5.43 17.74 4.31
C GLU A 815 6.64 18.48 3.71
N ALA A 816 7.39 17.75 2.88
CA ALA A 816 8.56 18.29 2.20
C ALA A 816 8.24 19.53 1.36
N PRO A 817 9.13 20.54 1.33
CA PRO A 817 9.07 21.65 0.38
C PRO A 817 9.15 21.13 -1.07
N ARG A 818 9.20 22.04 -2.04
CA ARG A 818 9.46 21.66 -3.42
C ARG A 818 10.71 20.80 -3.49
N ASN A 819 10.60 19.65 -4.15
CA ASN A 819 11.70 18.70 -4.25
C ASN A 819 11.69 17.98 -5.60
N LEU A 820 12.83 17.46 -5.99
CA LEU A 820 13.08 16.85 -7.29
C LEU A 820 13.54 15.41 -7.11
N ARG A 821 13.09 14.51 -8.00
CA ARG A 821 13.66 13.17 -8.20
C ARG A 821 14.02 12.96 -9.66
N LEU A 822 15.24 12.52 -9.90
CA LEU A 822 15.78 12.14 -11.21
C LEU A 822 15.99 10.64 -11.23
N GLY A 823 15.43 9.96 -12.21
CA GLY A 823 15.52 8.51 -12.35
C GLY A 823 16.10 8.10 -13.69
N ILE A 824 16.89 7.04 -13.67
CA ILE A 824 17.32 6.31 -14.85
C ILE A 824 16.98 4.83 -14.65
N ALA A 825 16.37 4.20 -15.64
CA ALA A 825 16.10 2.78 -15.65
C ALA A 825 16.62 2.15 -16.94
N TYR A 826 17.22 0.97 -16.82
CA TYR A 826 17.70 0.15 -17.94
C TYR A 826 17.02 -1.22 -17.89
N LYS A 827 16.33 -1.57 -18.97
CA LYS A 827 15.65 -2.86 -19.17
C LYS A 827 16.52 -3.78 -20.03
N PHE A 828 16.63 -5.05 -19.69
CA PHE A 828 17.47 -6.01 -20.43
C PHE A 828 16.84 -7.40 -20.55
#